data_d04abc6e705bd1f83b450c8842ea19a2
#
_entry.id   d04abc6e705bd1f83b450c8842ea19a2
#
_cell.length_a   1.000
_cell.length_b   1.000
_cell.length_c   1.000
_cell.angle_alpha   90.00
_cell.angle_beta   90.00
_cell.angle_gamma   90.00
#
_symmetry.space_group_name_H-M   'P 1'
#
loop_
_entity.id
_entity.type
_entity.pdbx_description
1 polymer ?
#
loop_
_entity_poly.entity_id
_entity_poly.type
_entity_poly.pdbx_seq_one_letter_code
_entity_poly.pdbx_strand_id
1 'polypeptide(L)'
;MDNENMENGVFNHGRIKDVDVKEEMKSSFLDYSMSVIISRALPDVRDGLKPVHRRILYTMYEKGLDPNKPYHKCADTVGAVLGAYHPHGDASVYDALVRLAQDFSMRYMLVDGHGNFGSVDGDPPAAYRYTEARMSKISCEMLTDIDKKTVDFQPNFDDRLEEPTVLPSRFPNLLVNGSDGIAVGMATKIPPHNLGETIDAACALIDNPDIDLAGLMDYMPGPDFPTGGIIMGRSGIRATYATGRGKITVRAKTEIVEAKNGRYKIIVTELPYQVNKARLIEYIADLVKDKRIDGISNIEDHSDRQGMHIEIDVKREASASIVLNNLFNLTQLQTTFGAIMLAIVDGVPKILNLKEMLTEYVNFQQEIIRRRTEFDLKKAKDREHILEGLKIAIDFIDEVISIIRNSKDQSTAKVNLMERFGLDDVQAQAIVQMRLGQLTNMERTKIEDEIAALKTKIEEYNAILADEGRQREIIKEELIVIRNKFADPRRTEICAVNGEVDIEDLIPNQECVLTLTQFGYVKRLAVDTYKIQNRGGRGVSGMSRREEDVATEMFVINSHDYVLFFTDKGRVYRLKCYEVPEGSRQSKGMNIANLLPIASDEKVTSMIRVPEFDEEKYLVMVTKQGIIKRISLNAYNTARKGGLIALELNEGDELAWVRLTDGNQQVIVATKNGLAIRFEETDVRPMGRQARGVKAISLREGDCVVGMCVVANDDLILTASETGFGRISNVSDYRLQSRGGKGITNYHTEKYGNVAAVSAVKLDEDIIIISQEGVIIRIAADTVRICNRPSKGVTLMRIGENDKVVTVARAPHEDSESEKTEETAEEETSEENTAPETNAEENTEE
;
A
#
# COMPACT_ATOMS: atom_id res chain seq x y z
N MET A 1 45.56 -24.82 -68.99
CA MET A 1 44.30 -24.22 -69.46
C MET A 1 43.14 -24.92 -68.73
N ASP A 2 42.41 -24.43 -67.78
CA ASP A 2 42.44 -23.15 -67.17
C ASP A 2 41.90 -23.31 -65.73
N ASN A 3 42.71 -22.87 -64.79
CA ASN A 3 42.37 -22.80 -63.36
C ASN A 3 41.87 -21.35 -63.08
N GLU A 4 40.71 -20.97 -63.54
CA GLU A 4 40.14 -19.69 -63.22
C GLU A 4 38.61 -19.71 -63.34
N ASN A 5 37.90 -20.38 -62.43
CA ASN A 5 36.44 -20.19 -62.27
C ASN A 5 35.93 -20.88 -60.98
N MET A 6 36.64 -20.70 -59.89
CA MET A 6 36.10 -21.06 -58.53
C MET A 6 36.31 -19.92 -57.54
N GLU A 7 36.01 -18.70 -57.92
CA GLU A 7 35.84 -17.58 -56.96
C GLU A 7 34.79 -16.65 -57.52
N ASN A 8 33.54 -16.97 -57.21
CA ASN A 8 32.43 -16.00 -57.12
C ASN A 8 31.16 -16.75 -56.75
N GLY A 9 31.15 -17.40 -55.60
CA GLY A 9 29.96 -17.65 -54.86
C GLY A 9 29.42 -16.29 -54.38
N VAL A 10 28.69 -15.61 -55.23
CA VAL A 10 27.91 -14.43 -54.83
C VAL A 10 26.83 -14.96 -53.90
N PHE A 11 27.14 -14.99 -52.60
CA PHE A 11 26.11 -15.01 -51.62
C PHE A 11 25.29 -13.73 -51.86
N ASN A 12 24.04 -13.87 -52.24
CA ASN A 12 23.09 -12.77 -52.41
C ASN A 12 22.78 -12.25 -51.01
N HIS A 13 23.75 -11.51 -50.43
CA HIS A 13 23.52 -10.79 -49.21
C HIS A 13 22.45 -9.76 -49.53
N GLY A 14 21.31 -9.90 -48.93
CA GLY A 14 20.25 -8.95 -49.02
C GLY A 14 20.80 -7.55 -48.73
N ARG A 15 20.11 -6.52 -49.15
CA ARG A 15 20.54 -5.12 -49.03
C ARG A 15 20.87 -4.80 -47.56
N ILE A 16 22.14 -4.68 -47.21
CA ILE A 16 22.60 -4.24 -45.89
C ILE A 16 22.10 -2.82 -45.70
N LYS A 17 21.29 -2.60 -44.68
CA LYS A 17 20.81 -1.27 -44.28
C LYS A 17 21.51 -0.94 -42.98
N ASP A 18 22.21 0.19 -42.92
CA ASP A 18 22.74 0.71 -41.69
C ASP A 18 21.60 1.13 -40.76
N VAL A 19 21.57 0.56 -39.56
CA VAL A 19 20.56 0.84 -38.52
C VAL A 19 21.31 1.33 -37.28
N ASP A 20 20.89 2.46 -36.75
CA ASP A 20 21.40 2.96 -35.47
C ASP A 20 20.89 2.02 -34.36
N VAL A 21 21.81 1.36 -33.66
CA VAL A 21 21.53 0.42 -32.56
C VAL A 21 20.64 1.07 -31.49
N LYS A 22 20.83 2.36 -31.22
CA LYS A 22 20.03 3.09 -30.22
C LYS A 22 18.56 3.25 -30.65
N GLU A 23 18.32 3.60 -31.93
CA GLU A 23 16.95 3.75 -32.44
C GLU A 23 16.25 2.39 -32.59
N GLU A 24 16.98 1.36 -33.04
CA GLU A 24 16.45 -0.01 -33.15
C GLU A 24 16.11 -0.58 -31.76
N MET A 25 17.01 -0.43 -30.79
CA MET A 25 16.73 -0.87 -29.42
C MET A 25 15.54 -0.13 -28.79
N LYS A 26 15.39 1.17 -29.06
CA LYS A 26 14.28 1.97 -28.56
C LYS A 26 12.95 1.51 -29.17
N SER A 27 12.92 1.30 -30.50
CA SER A 27 11.72 0.80 -31.20
C SER A 27 11.36 -0.60 -30.72
N SER A 28 12.30 -1.54 -30.74
CA SER A 28 12.10 -2.92 -30.30
C SER A 28 11.68 -3.03 -28.85
N PHE A 29 12.23 -2.17 -27.95
CA PHE A 29 11.82 -2.14 -26.54
C PHE A 29 10.40 -1.59 -26.36
N LEU A 30 10.00 -0.60 -27.16
CA LEU A 30 8.63 -0.08 -27.13
C LEU A 30 7.64 -1.16 -27.60
N ASP A 31 7.93 -1.83 -28.71
CA ASP A 31 7.08 -2.90 -29.25
C ASP A 31 6.96 -4.07 -28.28
N TYR A 32 8.08 -4.50 -27.69
CA TYR A 32 8.08 -5.51 -26.63
C TYR A 32 7.26 -5.07 -25.40
N SER A 33 7.45 -3.82 -24.95
CA SER A 33 6.73 -3.28 -23.79
C SER A 33 5.23 -3.23 -24.04
N MET A 34 4.80 -2.77 -25.22
CA MET A 34 3.40 -2.72 -25.63
C MET A 34 2.80 -4.13 -25.68
N SER A 35 3.52 -5.09 -26.25
CA SER A 35 3.07 -6.48 -26.30
C SER A 35 2.92 -7.08 -24.88
N VAL A 36 3.87 -6.85 -23.97
CA VAL A 36 3.78 -7.35 -22.59
C VAL A 36 2.63 -6.69 -21.83
N ILE A 37 2.37 -5.41 -22.05
CA ILE A 37 1.30 -4.67 -21.39
C ILE A 37 -0.07 -5.16 -21.87
N ILE A 38 -0.31 -5.14 -23.20
CA ILE A 38 -1.64 -5.38 -23.77
C ILE A 38 -1.93 -6.87 -23.91
N SER A 39 -0.93 -7.67 -24.33
CA SER A 39 -1.17 -9.06 -24.78
C SER A 39 -0.67 -10.13 -23.80
N ARG A 40 -0.25 -9.78 -22.58
CA ARG A 40 0.31 -10.76 -21.64
C ARG A 40 -0.05 -10.54 -20.17
N ALA A 41 0.29 -9.37 -19.58
CA ALA A 41 0.35 -9.21 -18.13
C ALA A 41 -0.91 -8.63 -17.52
N LEU A 42 -1.62 -7.75 -18.22
CA LEU A 42 -2.78 -7.03 -17.70
C LEU A 42 -4.11 -7.67 -18.12
N PRO A 43 -5.13 -7.63 -17.24
CA PRO A 43 -6.48 -8.08 -17.56
C PRO A 43 -7.24 -7.03 -18.37
N ASP A 44 -8.18 -7.46 -19.23
CA ASP A 44 -9.19 -6.59 -19.82
C ASP A 44 -10.28 -6.26 -18.77
N VAL A 45 -10.73 -5.02 -18.71
CA VAL A 45 -11.74 -4.58 -17.73
C VAL A 45 -13.08 -5.30 -17.91
N ARG A 46 -13.42 -5.71 -19.14
CA ARG A 46 -14.71 -6.30 -19.54
C ARG A 46 -14.89 -7.73 -19.03
N ASP A 47 -13.88 -8.61 -19.19
CA ASP A 47 -13.96 -10.02 -18.79
C ASP A 47 -13.02 -10.39 -17.62
N GLY A 48 -12.13 -9.48 -17.21
CA GLY A 48 -11.19 -9.69 -16.12
C GLY A 48 -10.08 -10.71 -16.40
N LEU A 49 -9.90 -11.14 -17.64
CA LEU A 49 -8.97 -12.18 -18.01
C LEU A 49 -7.73 -11.65 -18.71
N LYS A 50 -6.61 -12.30 -18.45
CA LYS A 50 -5.42 -12.19 -19.29
C LYS A 50 -5.60 -13.07 -20.53
N PRO A 51 -4.90 -12.79 -21.64
CA PRO A 51 -5.03 -13.57 -22.87
C PRO A 51 -4.88 -15.08 -22.69
N VAL A 52 -3.91 -15.52 -21.86
CA VAL A 52 -3.70 -16.97 -21.61
C VAL A 52 -4.91 -17.62 -20.93
N HIS A 53 -5.54 -16.94 -19.95
CA HIS A 53 -6.73 -17.46 -19.25
C HIS A 53 -7.93 -17.54 -20.22
N ARG A 54 -8.12 -16.51 -21.05
CA ARG A 54 -9.18 -16.46 -22.05
C ARG A 54 -9.04 -17.59 -23.06
N ARG A 55 -7.84 -17.84 -23.58
CA ARG A 55 -7.54 -18.93 -24.51
C ARG A 55 -7.77 -20.30 -23.91
N ILE A 56 -7.44 -20.49 -22.61
CA ILE A 56 -7.72 -21.76 -21.91
C ILE A 56 -9.22 -22.02 -21.84
N LEU A 57 -10.01 -21.05 -21.36
CA LEU A 57 -11.47 -21.21 -21.24
C LEU A 57 -12.15 -21.39 -22.59
N TYR A 58 -11.74 -20.62 -23.60
CA TYR A 58 -12.27 -20.74 -24.96
C TYR A 58 -11.96 -22.10 -25.58
N THR A 59 -10.73 -22.60 -25.44
CA THR A 59 -10.34 -23.97 -25.92
C THR A 59 -11.14 -25.05 -25.21
N MET A 60 -11.37 -24.91 -23.88
CA MET A 60 -12.19 -25.86 -23.12
C MET A 60 -13.66 -25.86 -23.62
N TYR A 61 -14.18 -24.69 -23.96
CA TYR A 61 -15.53 -24.53 -24.56
C TYR A 61 -15.61 -25.21 -25.93
N GLU A 62 -14.67 -24.95 -26.85
CA GLU A 62 -14.65 -25.58 -28.20
C GLU A 62 -14.56 -27.09 -28.12
N LYS A 63 -13.77 -27.62 -27.15
CA LYS A 63 -13.70 -29.06 -26.89
C LYS A 63 -14.94 -29.63 -26.20
N GLY A 64 -15.85 -28.75 -25.79
CA GLY A 64 -17.05 -29.14 -25.06
C GLY A 64 -16.77 -29.81 -23.73
N LEU A 65 -15.75 -29.32 -22.97
CA LEU A 65 -15.41 -29.79 -21.62
C LEU A 65 -16.35 -29.20 -20.57
N ASP A 66 -17.64 -29.46 -20.71
CA ASP A 66 -18.69 -28.91 -19.87
C ASP A 66 -18.65 -29.51 -18.44
N PRO A 67 -19.20 -28.83 -17.41
CA PRO A 67 -19.21 -29.30 -16.03
C PRO A 67 -19.90 -30.66 -15.81
N ASN A 68 -20.82 -31.02 -16.70
CA ASN A 68 -21.61 -32.26 -16.62
C ASN A 68 -20.99 -33.44 -17.41
N LYS A 69 -19.84 -33.20 -18.09
CA LYS A 69 -19.11 -34.20 -18.83
C LYS A 69 -17.95 -34.77 -18.01
N PRO A 70 -17.38 -35.91 -18.39
CA PRO A 70 -16.17 -36.46 -17.75
C PRO A 70 -15.01 -35.48 -17.77
N TYR A 71 -14.10 -35.61 -16.81
CA TYR A 71 -12.82 -34.92 -16.82
C TYR A 71 -11.92 -35.38 -17.94
N HIS A 72 -11.14 -34.48 -18.50
CA HIS A 72 -10.10 -34.74 -19.49
C HIS A 72 -8.72 -34.41 -18.93
N LYS A 73 -7.68 -35.12 -19.39
CA LYS A 73 -6.29 -34.85 -19.01
C LYS A 73 -5.94 -33.38 -19.30
N CYS A 74 -5.30 -32.71 -18.36
CA CYS A 74 -4.82 -31.34 -18.57
C CYS A 74 -3.89 -31.25 -19.78
N ALA A 75 -3.14 -32.35 -20.08
CA ALA A 75 -2.30 -32.44 -21.26
C ALA A 75 -3.05 -32.20 -22.59
N ASP A 76 -4.32 -32.64 -22.68
CA ASP A 76 -5.15 -32.45 -23.87
C ASP A 76 -5.55 -30.97 -24.03
N THR A 77 -5.93 -30.31 -22.94
CA THR A 77 -6.24 -28.87 -22.97
C THR A 77 -4.99 -28.03 -23.25
N VAL A 78 -3.89 -28.27 -22.53
CA VAL A 78 -2.63 -27.54 -22.72
C VAL A 78 -2.11 -27.69 -24.15
N GLY A 79 -2.10 -28.93 -24.70
CA GLY A 79 -1.67 -29.17 -26.08
C GLY A 79 -2.54 -28.45 -27.12
N ALA A 80 -3.85 -28.42 -26.90
CA ALA A 80 -4.77 -27.71 -27.81
C ALA A 80 -4.59 -26.18 -27.76
N VAL A 81 -4.43 -25.61 -26.56
CA VAL A 81 -4.16 -24.16 -26.39
C VAL A 81 -2.86 -23.77 -27.10
N LEU A 82 -1.81 -24.57 -26.94
CA LEU A 82 -0.51 -24.31 -27.59
C LEU A 82 -0.61 -24.38 -29.13
N GLY A 83 -1.28 -25.40 -29.61
CA GLY A 83 -1.38 -25.64 -31.07
C GLY A 83 -2.28 -24.65 -31.78
N ALA A 84 -3.32 -24.14 -31.12
CA ALA A 84 -4.34 -23.29 -31.73
C ALA A 84 -4.16 -21.78 -31.44
N TYR A 85 -3.77 -21.39 -30.22
CA TYR A 85 -3.92 -19.99 -29.80
C TYR A 85 -2.73 -19.37 -29.09
N HIS A 86 -1.86 -20.16 -28.43
CA HIS A 86 -0.85 -19.61 -27.52
C HIS A 86 0.56 -20.20 -27.79
N PRO A 87 1.35 -19.61 -28.72
CA PRO A 87 2.65 -20.15 -29.16
C PRO A 87 3.77 -19.87 -28.14
N HIS A 88 3.63 -20.36 -26.88
CA HIS A 88 4.59 -20.20 -25.79
C HIS A 88 4.84 -21.55 -25.12
N GLY A 89 5.65 -21.59 -24.07
CA GLY A 89 5.96 -22.84 -23.36
C GLY A 89 4.75 -23.48 -22.67
N ASP A 90 4.68 -24.82 -22.69
CA ASP A 90 3.62 -25.62 -22.08
C ASP A 90 3.47 -25.38 -20.57
N ALA A 91 4.58 -25.17 -19.85
CA ALA A 91 4.57 -24.87 -18.43
C ALA A 91 3.75 -23.60 -18.13
N SER A 92 3.88 -22.55 -18.95
CA SER A 92 3.15 -21.28 -18.73
C SER A 92 1.63 -21.43 -18.86
N VAL A 93 1.18 -22.26 -19.83
CA VAL A 93 -0.25 -22.57 -20.02
C VAL A 93 -0.76 -23.46 -18.89
N TYR A 94 0.04 -24.47 -18.49
CA TYR A 94 -0.35 -25.35 -17.39
C TYR A 94 -0.43 -24.62 -16.06
N ASP A 95 0.54 -23.78 -15.72
CA ASP A 95 0.54 -22.99 -14.48
C ASP A 95 -0.67 -22.03 -14.44
N ALA A 96 -1.04 -21.44 -15.57
CA ALA A 96 -2.25 -20.61 -15.66
C ALA A 96 -3.52 -21.44 -15.44
N LEU A 97 -3.63 -22.63 -16.08
CA LEU A 97 -4.74 -23.56 -15.87
C LEU A 97 -4.85 -24.01 -14.42
N VAL A 98 -3.72 -24.38 -13.81
CA VAL A 98 -3.65 -24.78 -12.40
C VAL A 98 -4.16 -23.69 -11.50
N ARG A 99 -3.75 -22.42 -11.70
CA ARG A 99 -4.20 -21.30 -10.89
C ARG A 99 -5.72 -21.07 -10.97
N LEU A 100 -6.32 -21.30 -12.14
CA LEU A 100 -7.78 -21.20 -12.31
C LEU A 100 -8.56 -22.30 -11.56
N ALA A 101 -7.89 -23.38 -11.14
CA ALA A 101 -8.46 -24.51 -10.40
C ALA A 101 -8.13 -24.50 -8.89
N GLN A 102 -7.31 -23.57 -8.40
CA GLN A 102 -6.92 -23.49 -7.00
C GLN A 102 -7.92 -22.68 -6.18
N ASP A 103 -8.51 -23.28 -5.14
CA ASP A 103 -9.49 -22.66 -4.24
C ASP A 103 -8.89 -21.63 -3.27
N PHE A 104 -7.57 -21.68 -3.06
CA PHE A 104 -6.80 -20.70 -2.28
C PHE A 104 -6.25 -19.54 -3.14
N SER A 105 -6.32 -19.65 -4.47
CA SER A 105 -5.89 -18.62 -5.41
C SER A 105 -7.06 -17.84 -6.02
N MET A 106 -8.17 -18.53 -6.31
CA MET A 106 -9.37 -17.96 -6.94
C MET A 106 -10.52 -17.91 -5.94
N ARG A 107 -11.20 -16.76 -5.86
CA ARG A 107 -12.39 -16.67 -5.00
C ARG A 107 -13.54 -17.53 -5.54
N TYR A 108 -13.67 -17.59 -6.88
CA TYR A 108 -14.55 -18.51 -7.61
C TYR A 108 -13.73 -19.19 -8.70
N MET A 109 -13.48 -20.50 -8.53
CA MET A 109 -12.69 -21.27 -9.50
C MET A 109 -13.37 -21.32 -10.85
N LEU A 110 -12.60 -21.06 -11.92
CA LEU A 110 -13.08 -21.14 -13.30
C LEU A 110 -12.82 -22.50 -13.94
N VAL A 111 -11.94 -23.29 -13.36
CA VAL A 111 -11.63 -24.66 -13.76
C VAL A 111 -11.97 -25.61 -12.61
N ASP A 112 -12.64 -26.71 -12.91
CA ASP A 112 -12.90 -27.83 -12.00
C ASP A 112 -11.80 -28.88 -12.23
N GLY A 113 -10.88 -28.98 -11.25
CA GLY A 113 -9.69 -29.82 -11.32
C GLY A 113 -9.84 -31.11 -10.54
N HIS A 114 -9.32 -32.24 -11.10
CA HIS A 114 -9.23 -33.51 -10.42
C HIS A 114 -7.78 -34.00 -10.36
N GLY A 115 -7.30 -34.24 -9.13
CA GLY A 115 -5.88 -34.59 -8.86
C GLY A 115 -5.19 -33.58 -7.96
N ASN A 116 -3.85 -33.53 -7.99
CA ASN A 116 -3.07 -32.59 -7.20
C ASN A 116 -2.76 -31.32 -8.01
N PHE A 117 -3.40 -30.21 -7.64
CA PHE A 117 -3.20 -28.86 -8.20
C PHE A 117 -2.37 -27.94 -7.30
N GLY A 118 -1.55 -28.52 -6.39
CA GLY A 118 -0.75 -27.77 -5.43
C GLY A 118 -1.48 -27.55 -4.10
N SER A 119 -0.79 -26.92 -3.15
CA SER A 119 -1.31 -26.62 -1.81
C SER A 119 -0.92 -25.23 -1.32
N VAL A 120 -1.51 -24.78 -0.21
CA VAL A 120 -1.15 -23.54 0.49
C VAL A 120 0.28 -23.63 1.06
N ASP A 121 0.85 -24.82 1.20
CA ASP A 121 2.24 -25.05 1.61
C ASP A 121 3.25 -24.75 0.49
N GLY A 122 2.74 -24.49 -0.72
CA GLY A 122 3.57 -24.21 -1.88
C GLY A 122 4.07 -25.48 -2.59
N ASP A 123 3.44 -26.62 -2.32
CA ASP A 123 3.69 -27.81 -3.12
C ASP A 123 3.34 -27.57 -4.58
N PRO A 124 4.18 -28.01 -5.52
CA PRO A 124 3.88 -27.89 -6.92
C PRO A 124 2.72 -28.81 -7.34
N PRO A 125 1.97 -28.46 -8.39
CA PRO A 125 0.99 -29.34 -8.96
C PRO A 125 1.66 -30.60 -9.53
N ALA A 126 0.93 -31.71 -9.57
CA ALA A 126 1.40 -32.88 -10.31
C ALA A 126 1.53 -32.54 -11.81
N ALA A 127 2.40 -33.27 -12.54
CA ALA A 127 2.58 -33.04 -13.97
C ALA A 127 1.24 -33.18 -14.74
N TYR A 128 1.02 -32.35 -15.75
CA TYR A 128 -0.25 -32.22 -16.50
C TYR A 128 -0.75 -33.52 -17.16
N ARG A 129 0.10 -34.54 -17.30
CA ARG A 129 -0.28 -35.89 -17.75
C ARG A 129 -1.06 -36.70 -16.70
N TYR A 130 -0.98 -36.31 -15.41
CA TYR A 130 -1.69 -37.00 -14.32
C TYR A 130 -2.97 -36.25 -13.93
N THR A 131 -2.94 -34.93 -13.91
CA THR A 131 -4.10 -34.11 -13.56
C THR A 131 -5.16 -34.07 -14.66
N GLU A 132 -6.40 -33.89 -14.25
CA GLU A 132 -7.56 -33.82 -15.13
C GLU A 132 -8.36 -32.53 -14.84
N ALA A 133 -9.01 -31.96 -15.84
CA ALA A 133 -9.76 -30.73 -15.70
C ALA A 133 -10.98 -30.70 -16.61
N ARG A 134 -11.95 -29.90 -16.23
CA ARG A 134 -13.10 -29.46 -17.03
C ARG A 134 -13.50 -28.05 -16.63
N MET A 135 -14.41 -27.40 -17.36
CA MET A 135 -14.94 -26.11 -16.93
C MET A 135 -15.73 -26.22 -15.65
N SER A 136 -15.67 -25.22 -14.79
CA SER A 136 -16.56 -25.10 -13.64
C SER A 136 -17.94 -24.58 -14.07
N LYS A 137 -18.96 -24.74 -13.21
CA LYS A 137 -20.33 -24.26 -13.55
C LYS A 137 -20.38 -22.74 -13.75
N ILE A 138 -19.60 -21.96 -13.02
CA ILE A 138 -19.58 -20.51 -13.13
C ILE A 138 -18.84 -20.04 -14.40
N SER A 139 -17.81 -20.78 -14.86
CA SER A 139 -17.08 -20.40 -16.07
C SER A 139 -17.93 -20.53 -17.34
N CYS A 140 -18.99 -21.36 -17.35
CA CYS A 140 -19.95 -21.40 -18.44
C CYS A 140 -20.69 -20.08 -18.61
N GLU A 141 -20.94 -19.34 -17.52
CA GLU A 141 -21.59 -18.02 -17.58
C GLU A 141 -20.68 -16.95 -18.23
N MET A 142 -19.36 -17.18 -18.28
CA MET A 142 -18.44 -16.30 -19.01
C MET A 142 -18.50 -16.48 -20.52
N LEU A 143 -18.93 -17.65 -21.00
CA LEU A 143 -18.94 -18.03 -22.42
C LEU A 143 -20.35 -18.05 -23.01
N THR A 144 -21.37 -17.79 -22.19
CA THR A 144 -22.78 -17.81 -22.62
C THR A 144 -23.00 -16.80 -23.76
N ASP A 145 -23.70 -17.24 -24.81
CA ASP A 145 -24.05 -16.45 -26.00
C ASP A 145 -22.84 -16.04 -26.88
N ILE A 146 -21.64 -16.64 -26.71
CA ILE A 146 -20.46 -16.35 -27.55
C ILE A 146 -20.73 -16.66 -29.03
N ASP A 147 -21.54 -17.71 -29.34
CA ASP A 147 -21.92 -18.11 -30.70
C ASP A 147 -22.87 -17.11 -31.40
N LYS A 148 -23.41 -16.14 -30.65
CA LYS A 148 -24.32 -15.13 -31.16
C LYS A 148 -23.63 -13.84 -31.61
N LYS A 149 -22.33 -13.87 -31.85
CA LYS A 149 -21.53 -12.71 -32.29
C LYS A 149 -21.58 -11.55 -31.28
N THR A 150 -21.67 -11.85 -29.99
CA THR A 150 -21.75 -10.88 -28.92
C THR A 150 -20.44 -10.15 -28.69
N VAL A 151 -19.32 -10.76 -29.08
CA VAL A 151 -17.95 -10.24 -28.95
C VAL A 151 -17.24 -10.30 -30.32
N ASP A 152 -16.18 -9.50 -30.45
CA ASP A 152 -15.35 -9.50 -31.63
C ASP A 152 -14.33 -10.64 -31.57
N PHE A 153 -14.04 -11.19 -32.75
CA PHE A 153 -13.01 -12.20 -32.97
C PHE A 153 -11.84 -11.60 -33.74
N GLN A 154 -10.67 -12.09 -33.49
CA GLN A 154 -9.43 -11.75 -34.18
C GLN A 154 -8.70 -13.00 -34.66
N PRO A 155 -7.91 -12.92 -35.75
CA PRO A 155 -7.07 -14.02 -36.17
C PRO A 155 -6.12 -14.48 -35.05
N ASN A 156 -5.86 -15.77 -34.96
CA ASN A 156 -4.83 -16.33 -34.08
C ASN A 156 -3.43 -16.00 -34.62
N PHE A 157 -2.37 -16.50 -33.97
CA PHE A 157 -0.96 -16.20 -34.27
C PHE A 157 -0.50 -16.64 -35.70
N ASP A 158 -1.21 -17.56 -36.37
CA ASP A 158 -0.88 -18.07 -37.70
C ASP A 158 -1.97 -17.80 -38.75
N ASP A 159 -2.95 -16.99 -38.43
CA ASP A 159 -4.10 -16.58 -39.29
C ASP A 159 -4.98 -17.73 -39.77
N ARG A 160 -4.91 -18.92 -39.11
CA ARG A 160 -5.70 -20.11 -39.50
C ARG A 160 -7.01 -20.23 -38.77
N LEU A 161 -7.06 -19.72 -37.56
CA LEU A 161 -8.22 -19.77 -36.67
C LEU A 161 -8.55 -18.36 -36.15
N GLU A 162 -9.70 -18.22 -35.55
CA GLU A 162 -10.12 -16.99 -34.89
C GLU A 162 -10.26 -17.23 -33.39
N GLU A 163 -9.82 -16.26 -32.58
CA GLU A 163 -9.98 -16.27 -31.14
C GLU A 163 -10.79 -15.04 -30.69
N PRO A 164 -11.59 -15.15 -29.61
CA PRO A 164 -12.34 -14.00 -29.10
C PRO A 164 -11.40 -12.98 -28.45
N THR A 165 -11.63 -11.70 -28.74
CA THR A 165 -10.87 -10.60 -28.13
C THR A 165 -11.15 -10.48 -26.61
N VAL A 166 -12.42 -10.74 -26.21
CA VAL A 166 -12.92 -10.83 -24.83
C VAL A 166 -14.01 -11.90 -24.76
N LEU A 167 -14.31 -12.40 -23.55
CA LEU A 167 -15.46 -13.26 -23.32
C LEU A 167 -16.70 -12.44 -22.92
N PRO A 168 -17.94 -12.91 -23.20
CA PRO A 168 -19.16 -12.20 -22.83
C PRO A 168 -19.31 -11.90 -21.34
N SER A 169 -18.78 -12.78 -20.48
CA SER A 169 -18.65 -12.61 -19.01
C SER A 169 -19.87 -12.02 -18.32
N ARG A 170 -20.93 -12.83 -18.13
CA ARG A 170 -22.21 -12.40 -17.53
C ARG A 170 -22.15 -12.01 -16.05
N PHE A 171 -20.95 -11.99 -15.44
CA PHE A 171 -20.69 -11.46 -14.09
C PHE A 171 -19.38 -10.68 -14.09
N PRO A 172 -19.17 -9.72 -13.18
CA PRO A 172 -17.99 -8.84 -13.17
C PRO A 172 -16.74 -9.57 -12.63
N ASN A 173 -16.21 -10.50 -13.44
CA ASN A 173 -15.11 -11.40 -13.06
C ASN A 173 -13.85 -10.67 -12.60
N LEU A 174 -13.53 -9.49 -13.16
CA LEU A 174 -12.37 -8.70 -12.74
C LEU A 174 -12.40 -8.35 -11.26
N LEU A 175 -13.57 -7.94 -10.75
CA LEU A 175 -13.74 -7.63 -9.33
C LEU A 175 -13.90 -8.91 -8.49
N VAL A 176 -14.67 -9.88 -8.99
CA VAL A 176 -14.97 -11.13 -8.27
C VAL A 176 -13.72 -11.96 -7.98
N ASN A 177 -12.89 -12.21 -8.99
CA ASN A 177 -11.68 -13.02 -8.83
C ASN A 177 -10.40 -12.20 -8.68
N GLY A 178 -10.46 -10.88 -8.97
CA GLY A 178 -9.28 -10.04 -8.98
C GLY A 178 -8.29 -10.38 -10.08
N SER A 179 -7.15 -9.73 -10.07
CA SER A 179 -6.04 -10.02 -10.98
C SER A 179 -4.72 -9.53 -10.39
N ASP A 180 -3.64 -10.27 -10.64
CA ASP A 180 -2.28 -9.93 -10.23
C ASP A 180 -1.36 -10.08 -11.45
N GLY A 181 -0.58 -9.05 -11.81
CA GLY A 181 0.29 -9.07 -12.96
C GLY A 181 1.34 -7.98 -12.96
N ILE A 182 2.53 -8.34 -13.47
CA ILE A 182 3.67 -7.43 -13.60
C ILE A 182 3.96 -7.22 -15.07
N ALA A 183 3.80 -6.00 -15.54
CA ALA A 183 4.14 -5.57 -16.89
C ALA A 183 5.40 -4.69 -16.88
N VAL A 184 5.78 -4.16 -18.04
CA VAL A 184 6.90 -3.23 -18.15
C VAL A 184 6.46 -1.86 -17.62
N GLY A 185 7.13 -1.39 -16.56
CA GLY A 185 6.87 -0.06 -15.98
C GLY A 185 5.58 0.07 -15.15
N MET A 186 4.75 -0.98 -15.09
CA MET A 186 3.49 -0.98 -14.34
C MET A 186 3.11 -2.37 -13.83
N ALA A 187 2.27 -2.42 -12.80
CA ALA A 187 1.75 -3.65 -12.23
C ALA A 187 0.27 -3.50 -11.89
N THR A 188 -0.48 -4.59 -11.99
CA THR A 188 -1.84 -4.69 -11.48
C THR A 188 -1.89 -5.59 -10.28
N LYS A 189 -2.70 -5.24 -9.28
CA LYS A 189 -2.99 -6.06 -8.11
C LYS A 189 -4.39 -5.73 -7.62
N ILE A 190 -5.39 -6.34 -8.26
CA ILE A 190 -6.81 -6.14 -7.98
C ILE A 190 -7.24 -7.21 -6.97
N PRO A 191 -7.77 -6.85 -5.80
CA PRO A 191 -8.22 -7.82 -4.82
C PRO A 191 -9.50 -8.53 -5.28
N PRO A 192 -9.72 -9.80 -4.90
CA PRO A 192 -10.97 -10.51 -5.14
C PRO A 192 -12.08 -10.01 -4.21
N HIS A 193 -13.36 -10.21 -4.62
CA HIS A 193 -14.54 -9.78 -3.88
C HIS A 193 -15.64 -10.86 -3.87
N ASN A 194 -16.60 -10.73 -2.98
CA ASN A 194 -17.76 -11.57 -2.93
C ASN A 194 -18.67 -11.35 -4.15
N LEU A 195 -19.12 -12.43 -4.79
CA LEU A 195 -19.96 -12.36 -6.01
C LEU A 195 -21.28 -11.66 -5.74
N GLY A 196 -21.95 -12.01 -4.63
CA GLY A 196 -23.24 -11.43 -4.27
C GLY A 196 -23.14 -9.93 -4.06
N GLU A 197 -22.15 -9.48 -3.28
CA GLU A 197 -21.90 -8.07 -2.98
C GLU A 197 -21.54 -7.27 -4.27
N THR A 198 -20.73 -7.87 -5.13
CA THR A 198 -20.32 -7.21 -6.39
C THR A 198 -21.50 -7.07 -7.35
N ILE A 199 -22.36 -8.09 -7.42
CA ILE A 199 -23.60 -8.03 -8.23
C ILE A 199 -24.57 -7.00 -7.66
N ASP A 200 -24.75 -6.96 -6.33
CA ASP A 200 -25.63 -5.99 -5.68
C ASP A 200 -25.14 -4.55 -5.94
N ALA A 201 -23.83 -4.31 -5.88
CA ALA A 201 -23.24 -3.01 -6.22
C ALA A 201 -23.45 -2.65 -7.69
N ALA A 202 -23.32 -3.62 -8.61
CA ALA A 202 -23.62 -3.40 -10.03
C ALA A 202 -25.10 -3.08 -10.27
N CYS A 203 -26.02 -3.79 -9.62
CA CYS A 203 -27.46 -3.51 -9.66
C CYS A 203 -27.79 -2.12 -9.11
N ALA A 204 -27.19 -1.74 -7.98
CA ALA A 204 -27.38 -0.41 -7.40
C ALA A 204 -26.88 0.71 -8.33
N LEU A 205 -25.78 0.50 -9.06
CA LEU A 205 -25.29 1.44 -10.08
C LEU A 205 -26.23 1.54 -11.28
N ILE A 206 -26.84 0.43 -11.70
CA ILE A 206 -27.85 0.41 -12.77
C ILE A 206 -29.09 1.22 -12.37
N ASP A 207 -29.55 1.04 -11.11
CA ASP A 207 -30.71 1.76 -10.58
C ASP A 207 -30.44 3.25 -10.36
N ASN A 208 -29.23 3.60 -9.95
CA ASN A 208 -28.79 4.98 -9.71
C ASN A 208 -27.39 5.23 -10.28
N PRO A 209 -27.28 5.72 -11.53
CA PRO A 209 -25.98 6.01 -12.15
C PRO A 209 -25.14 7.06 -11.41
N ASP A 210 -25.78 7.92 -10.60
CA ASP A 210 -25.12 8.97 -9.82
C ASP A 210 -24.70 8.53 -8.41
N ILE A 211 -24.90 7.24 -8.07
CA ILE A 211 -24.50 6.70 -6.77
C ILE A 211 -23.05 7.05 -6.44
N ASP A 212 -22.82 7.56 -5.24
CA ASP A 212 -21.48 7.91 -4.77
C ASP A 212 -20.71 6.67 -4.23
N LEU A 213 -19.44 6.89 -3.88
CA LEU A 213 -18.61 5.81 -3.35
C LEU A 213 -19.16 5.24 -2.03
N ALA A 214 -19.73 6.08 -1.17
CA ALA A 214 -20.26 5.63 0.11
C ALA A 214 -21.44 4.68 -0.10
N GLY A 215 -22.38 5.06 -1.00
CA GLY A 215 -23.51 4.22 -1.37
C GLY A 215 -23.08 2.89 -2.02
N LEU A 216 -22.02 2.86 -2.85
CA LEU A 216 -21.48 1.61 -3.38
C LEU A 216 -20.85 0.72 -2.30
N MET A 217 -20.19 1.33 -1.31
CA MET A 217 -19.58 0.60 -0.19
C MET A 217 -20.60 0.01 0.81
N ASP A 218 -21.86 0.43 0.78
CA ASP A 218 -22.92 -0.22 1.54
C ASP A 218 -23.26 -1.61 0.98
N TYR A 219 -23.15 -1.78 -0.34
CA TYR A 219 -23.36 -3.06 -1.01
C TYR A 219 -22.09 -3.91 -1.08
N MET A 220 -20.93 -3.27 -1.24
CA MET A 220 -19.62 -3.92 -1.39
C MET A 220 -18.63 -3.35 -0.37
N PRO A 221 -18.68 -3.83 0.89
CA PRO A 221 -17.93 -3.23 2.00
C PRO A 221 -16.42 -3.39 1.90
N GLY A 222 -15.91 -4.34 1.11
CA GLY A 222 -14.48 -4.56 0.93
C GLY A 222 -14.14 -5.84 0.19
N PRO A 223 -12.84 -6.10 -0.04
CA PRO A 223 -12.35 -7.35 -0.61
C PRO A 223 -12.78 -8.59 0.19
N ASP A 224 -12.87 -9.72 -0.50
CA ASP A 224 -13.19 -11.02 0.07
C ASP A 224 -12.19 -12.06 -0.46
N PHE A 225 -11.17 -12.35 0.35
CA PHE A 225 -10.07 -13.23 -0.06
C PHE A 225 -10.46 -14.71 0.04
N PRO A 226 -10.00 -15.56 -0.88
CA PRO A 226 -10.31 -17.00 -0.86
C PRO A 226 -9.82 -17.70 0.42
N THR A 227 -8.71 -17.25 1.02
CA THR A 227 -8.13 -17.79 2.26
C THR A 227 -8.73 -17.21 3.53
N GLY A 228 -9.76 -16.35 3.44
CA GLY A 228 -10.37 -15.68 4.60
C GLY A 228 -9.48 -14.60 5.20
N GLY A 229 -9.27 -14.68 6.51
CA GLY A 229 -8.52 -13.67 7.28
C GLY A 229 -9.36 -12.46 7.67
N ILE A 230 -8.73 -11.50 8.33
CA ILE A 230 -9.38 -10.31 8.89
C ILE A 230 -8.75 -9.05 8.27
N ILE A 231 -9.57 -8.22 7.64
CA ILE A 231 -9.12 -6.88 7.18
C ILE A 231 -9.19 -5.91 8.36
N MET A 232 -8.07 -5.23 8.62
CA MET A 232 -7.92 -4.28 9.72
C MET A 232 -8.20 -2.85 9.24
N GLY A 233 -9.37 -2.31 9.62
CA GLY A 233 -9.81 -0.97 9.27
C GLY A 233 -10.37 -0.82 7.85
N ARG A 234 -11.11 0.28 7.60
CA ARG A 234 -11.78 0.57 6.32
C ARG A 234 -11.08 1.64 5.47
N SER A 235 -10.10 2.36 6.04
CA SER A 235 -9.40 3.45 5.35
C SER A 235 -8.67 2.99 4.08
N GLY A 236 -7.96 1.85 4.16
CA GLY A 236 -7.28 1.25 3.01
C GLY A 236 -8.24 0.79 1.91
N ILE A 237 -9.41 0.26 2.28
CA ILE A 237 -10.47 -0.11 1.34
C ILE A 237 -11.02 1.14 0.65
N ARG A 238 -11.39 2.18 1.43
CA ARG A 238 -11.90 3.44 0.90
C ARG A 238 -10.91 4.11 -0.05
N ALA A 239 -9.62 4.15 0.30
CA ALA A 239 -8.57 4.68 -0.57
C ALA A 239 -8.47 3.88 -1.88
N THR A 240 -8.53 2.54 -1.82
CA THR A 240 -8.50 1.67 -3.00
C THR A 240 -9.69 1.96 -3.92
N TYR A 241 -10.89 2.02 -3.37
CA TYR A 241 -12.11 2.22 -4.15
C TYR A 241 -12.26 3.64 -4.69
N ALA A 242 -11.72 4.64 -3.99
CA ALA A 242 -11.74 6.05 -4.43
C ALA A 242 -10.73 6.35 -5.54
N THR A 243 -9.51 5.80 -5.43
CA THR A 243 -8.38 6.22 -6.28
C THR A 243 -7.78 5.12 -7.14
N GLY A 244 -8.28 3.89 -7.02
CA GLY A 244 -7.68 2.71 -7.65
C GLY A 244 -6.35 2.27 -7.00
N ARG A 245 -5.92 2.91 -5.90
CA ARG A 245 -4.70 2.56 -5.15
C ARG A 245 -4.92 2.62 -3.65
N GLY A 246 -4.47 1.60 -2.94
CA GLY A 246 -4.59 1.58 -1.48
C GLY A 246 -3.76 0.49 -0.83
N LYS A 247 -3.67 0.56 0.50
CA LYS A 247 -2.98 -0.43 1.33
C LYS A 247 -4.02 -1.03 2.26
N ILE A 248 -4.31 -2.31 2.08
CA ILE A 248 -5.28 -3.05 2.87
C ILE A 248 -4.51 -3.98 3.79
N THR A 249 -4.57 -3.75 5.10
CA THR A 249 -3.92 -4.62 6.08
C THR A 249 -4.79 -5.84 6.32
N VAL A 250 -4.23 -7.02 6.07
CA VAL A 250 -4.89 -8.32 6.27
C VAL A 250 -4.14 -9.09 7.36
N ARG A 251 -4.88 -9.60 8.31
CA ARG A 251 -4.38 -10.36 9.46
C ARG A 251 -4.92 -11.79 9.43
N ALA A 252 -4.10 -12.73 9.87
CA ALA A 252 -4.51 -14.12 10.11
C ALA A 252 -5.64 -14.18 11.16
N LYS A 253 -6.53 -15.14 11.04
CA LYS A 253 -7.51 -15.43 12.07
C LYS A 253 -6.87 -16.30 13.12
N THR A 254 -6.85 -15.81 14.36
CA THR A 254 -6.13 -16.43 15.47
C THR A 254 -6.99 -16.46 16.71
N GLU A 255 -6.84 -17.52 17.50
CA GLU A 255 -7.51 -17.69 18.80
C GLU A 255 -6.48 -18.06 19.86
N ILE A 256 -6.59 -17.48 21.05
CA ILE A 256 -5.77 -17.85 22.22
C ILE A 256 -6.61 -18.80 23.08
N VAL A 257 -6.14 -20.03 23.21
CA VAL A 257 -6.82 -21.08 23.97
C VAL A 257 -5.98 -21.47 25.17
N GLU A 258 -6.60 -21.62 26.33
CA GLU A 258 -5.94 -22.16 27.53
C GLU A 258 -5.82 -23.69 27.40
N ALA A 259 -4.58 -24.19 27.44
CA ALA A 259 -4.27 -25.61 27.44
C ALA A 259 -4.25 -26.19 28.85
N LYS A 260 -4.31 -27.52 28.97
CA LYS A 260 -4.13 -28.23 30.24
C LYS A 260 -2.84 -27.77 30.93
N ASN A 261 -2.89 -27.48 32.23
CA ASN A 261 -1.77 -27.00 33.06
C ASN A 261 -1.47 -25.50 33.05
N GLY A 262 -2.41 -24.62 32.69
CA GLY A 262 -2.25 -23.18 32.75
C GLY A 262 -1.23 -22.63 31.71
N ARG A 263 -1.06 -23.35 30.60
CA ARG A 263 -0.31 -22.87 29.41
C ARG A 263 -1.31 -22.34 28.40
N TYR A 264 -0.85 -21.47 27.53
CA TYR A 264 -1.66 -20.94 26.42
C TYR A 264 -1.15 -21.48 25.09
N LYS A 265 -2.05 -21.69 24.17
CA LYS A 265 -1.79 -21.97 22.76
C LYS A 265 -2.39 -20.86 21.90
N ILE A 266 -1.68 -20.47 20.85
CA ILE A 266 -2.20 -19.63 19.79
C ILE A 266 -2.54 -20.55 18.62
N ILE A 267 -3.82 -20.60 18.25
CA ILE A 267 -4.33 -21.39 17.13
C ILE A 267 -4.53 -20.43 15.96
N VAL A 268 -3.98 -20.77 14.77
CA VAL A 268 -4.18 -20.03 13.54
C VAL A 268 -5.02 -20.88 12.60
N THR A 269 -6.20 -20.37 12.22
CA THR A 269 -7.16 -21.08 11.35
C THR A 269 -7.24 -20.52 9.93
N GLU A 270 -6.86 -19.25 9.72
CA GLU A 270 -6.86 -18.62 8.41
C GLU A 270 -5.60 -17.75 8.25
N LEU A 271 -5.02 -17.72 7.05
CA LEU A 271 -3.85 -16.92 6.72
C LEU A 271 -4.20 -15.79 5.73
N PRO A 272 -3.45 -14.68 5.76
CA PRO A 272 -3.58 -13.65 4.74
C PRO A 272 -3.35 -14.21 3.34
N TYR A 273 -4.06 -13.65 2.37
CA TYR A 273 -4.02 -14.08 0.97
C TYR A 273 -2.58 -14.05 0.40
N GLN A 274 -2.22 -15.08 -0.36
CA GLN A 274 -0.90 -15.30 -0.98
C GLN A 274 0.23 -15.58 0.02
N VAL A 275 -0.04 -15.89 1.27
CA VAL A 275 0.97 -16.34 2.24
C VAL A 275 1.18 -17.84 2.11
N ASN A 276 2.43 -18.28 2.01
CA ASN A 276 2.83 -19.69 2.04
C ASN A 276 2.93 -20.15 3.49
N LYS A 277 2.15 -21.17 3.86
CA LYS A 277 2.03 -21.69 5.25
C LYS A 277 3.35 -22.30 5.74
N ALA A 278 3.96 -23.19 4.97
CA ALA A 278 5.20 -23.86 5.38
C ALA A 278 6.35 -22.88 5.60
N ARG A 279 6.56 -21.94 4.67
CA ARG A 279 7.59 -20.88 4.83
C ARG A 279 7.31 -19.96 6.01
N LEU A 280 6.04 -19.68 6.30
CA LEU A 280 5.67 -18.88 7.48
C LEU A 280 6.08 -19.61 8.77
N ILE A 281 5.79 -20.90 8.88
CA ILE A 281 6.15 -21.72 10.05
C ILE A 281 7.67 -21.77 10.21
N GLU A 282 8.42 -22.04 9.15
CA GLU A 282 9.89 -22.01 9.14
C GLU A 282 10.43 -20.66 9.61
N TYR A 283 9.89 -19.57 9.06
CA TYR A 283 10.32 -18.21 9.43
C TYR A 283 10.02 -17.87 10.90
N ILE A 284 8.88 -18.31 11.44
CA ILE A 284 8.58 -18.14 12.88
C ILE A 284 9.62 -18.93 13.73
N ALA A 285 9.93 -20.16 13.34
CA ALA A 285 10.93 -20.99 14.03
C ALA A 285 12.33 -20.34 14.02
N ASP A 286 12.73 -19.74 12.90
CA ASP A 286 13.99 -19.00 12.78
C ASP A 286 14.00 -17.76 13.69
N LEU A 287 12.91 -16.99 13.75
CA LEU A 287 12.80 -15.84 14.67
C LEU A 287 12.91 -16.24 16.15
N VAL A 288 12.38 -17.41 16.52
CA VAL A 288 12.51 -17.95 17.89
C VAL A 288 13.95 -18.37 18.15
N LYS A 289 14.62 -19.06 17.22
CA LYS A 289 16.02 -19.48 17.30
C LYS A 289 16.96 -18.27 17.42
N ASP A 290 16.70 -17.21 16.67
CA ASP A 290 17.44 -15.95 16.67
C ASP A 290 17.12 -15.07 17.90
N LYS A 291 16.23 -15.52 18.79
CA LYS A 291 15.76 -14.80 19.99
C LYS A 291 15.14 -13.43 19.68
N ARG A 292 14.59 -13.26 18.50
CA ARG A 292 13.81 -12.06 18.12
C ARG A 292 12.37 -12.13 18.63
N ILE A 293 11.83 -13.35 18.73
CA ILE A 293 10.58 -13.64 19.43
C ILE A 293 10.92 -14.60 20.58
N ASP A 294 10.62 -14.20 21.81
CA ASP A 294 10.67 -15.08 22.96
C ASP A 294 9.24 -15.48 23.39
N GLY A 295 9.15 -16.55 24.17
CA GLY A 295 7.85 -17.01 24.71
C GLY A 295 7.20 -18.14 23.92
N ILE A 296 7.74 -18.59 22.79
CA ILE A 296 7.26 -19.77 22.03
C ILE A 296 8.06 -21.00 22.47
N SER A 297 7.36 -22.10 22.76
CA SER A 297 7.97 -23.38 23.14
C SER A 297 7.93 -24.41 22.02
N ASN A 298 6.89 -24.44 21.22
CA ASN A 298 6.71 -25.37 20.11
C ASN A 298 5.81 -24.78 19.02
N ILE A 299 5.91 -25.30 17.79
CA ILE A 299 5.03 -24.94 16.67
C ILE A 299 4.72 -26.24 15.93
N GLU A 300 3.44 -26.55 15.77
CA GLU A 300 2.94 -27.74 15.09
C GLU A 300 1.90 -27.37 14.03
N ASP A 301 1.94 -28.05 12.90
CA ASP A 301 0.94 -27.93 11.84
C ASP A 301 0.05 -29.17 11.86
N HIS A 302 -1.20 -28.96 12.23
CA HIS A 302 -2.25 -29.96 12.27
C HIS A 302 -3.29 -29.77 11.16
N SER A 303 -2.96 -29.02 10.12
CA SER A 303 -3.86 -28.77 8.99
C SER A 303 -4.22 -30.09 8.29
N ASP A 304 -5.50 -30.29 8.07
CA ASP A 304 -6.05 -31.48 7.42
C ASP A 304 -7.14 -31.11 6.40
N ARG A 305 -7.97 -32.11 6.00
CA ARG A 305 -9.10 -31.90 5.08
C ARG A 305 -10.23 -31.05 5.66
N GLN A 306 -10.25 -30.82 6.97
CA GLN A 306 -11.26 -30.02 7.67
C GLN A 306 -10.89 -28.54 7.67
N GLY A 307 -9.60 -28.23 7.41
CA GLY A 307 -9.12 -26.85 7.30
C GLY A 307 -7.69 -26.67 7.79
N MET A 308 -7.27 -25.40 7.78
CA MET A 308 -5.97 -24.98 8.30
C MET A 308 -5.99 -24.94 9.82
N HIS A 309 -4.95 -25.50 10.45
CA HIS A 309 -4.80 -25.53 11.89
C HIS A 309 -3.32 -25.55 12.29
N ILE A 310 -2.78 -24.36 12.60
CA ILE A 310 -1.41 -24.21 13.12
C ILE A 310 -1.51 -23.94 14.61
N GLU A 311 -0.84 -24.73 15.43
CA GLU A 311 -0.73 -24.56 16.88
C GLU A 311 0.63 -23.99 17.27
N ILE A 312 0.65 -22.89 18.03
CA ILE A 312 1.85 -22.27 18.58
C ILE A 312 1.75 -22.33 20.09
N ASP A 313 2.55 -23.18 20.71
CA ASP A 313 2.61 -23.35 22.17
C ASP A 313 3.39 -22.21 22.82
N VAL A 314 2.78 -21.53 23.80
CA VAL A 314 3.38 -20.42 24.54
C VAL A 314 4.04 -20.96 25.83
N LYS A 315 5.25 -20.47 26.17
CA LYS A 315 5.92 -20.76 27.44
C LYS A 315 5.07 -20.28 28.63
N ARG A 316 5.14 -20.98 29.76
CA ARG A 316 4.34 -20.68 30.95
C ARG A 316 4.54 -19.26 31.50
N GLU A 317 5.75 -18.71 31.33
CA GLU A 317 6.16 -17.39 31.86
C GLU A 317 5.84 -16.25 30.89
N ALA A 318 5.40 -16.56 29.67
CA ALA A 318 5.16 -15.57 28.61
C ALA A 318 3.66 -15.25 28.46
N SER A 319 3.35 -13.99 28.17
CA SER A 319 2.00 -13.55 27.83
C SER A 319 1.68 -13.90 26.38
N ALA A 320 0.64 -14.72 26.17
CA ALA A 320 0.19 -15.12 24.83
C ALA A 320 -0.19 -13.91 23.95
N SER A 321 -0.77 -12.85 24.53
CA SER A 321 -1.14 -11.64 23.81
C SER A 321 0.09 -10.86 23.30
N ILE A 322 1.16 -10.79 24.10
CA ILE A 322 2.41 -10.15 23.70
C ILE A 322 3.10 -10.94 22.59
N VAL A 323 3.14 -12.27 22.74
CA VAL A 323 3.71 -13.16 21.72
C VAL A 323 2.94 -13.01 20.41
N LEU A 324 1.61 -13.02 20.46
CA LEU A 324 0.76 -12.83 19.28
C LEU A 324 0.98 -11.48 18.60
N ASN A 325 1.09 -10.39 19.37
CA ASN A 325 1.39 -9.07 18.81
C ASN A 325 2.76 -9.02 18.14
N ASN A 326 3.77 -9.66 18.73
CA ASN A 326 5.09 -9.78 18.10
C ASN A 326 5.05 -10.60 16.80
N LEU A 327 4.24 -11.67 16.78
CA LEU A 327 4.02 -12.47 15.57
C LEU A 327 3.36 -11.63 14.45
N PHE A 328 2.35 -10.83 14.75
CA PHE A 328 1.73 -9.92 13.76
C PHE A 328 2.71 -8.85 13.25
N ASN A 329 3.58 -8.33 14.10
CA ASN A 329 4.53 -7.27 13.71
C ASN A 329 5.76 -7.78 12.95
N LEU A 330 6.21 -9.01 13.22
CA LEU A 330 7.46 -9.54 12.71
C LEU A 330 7.29 -10.61 11.62
N THR A 331 6.07 -11.10 11.40
CA THR A 331 5.82 -12.19 10.46
C THR A 331 4.69 -11.89 9.47
N GLN A 332 4.48 -12.79 8.51
CA GLN A 332 3.39 -12.71 7.54
C GLN A 332 2.01 -13.10 8.10
N LEU A 333 1.87 -13.32 9.41
CA LEU A 333 0.54 -13.42 10.05
C LEU A 333 -0.24 -12.11 9.94
N GLN A 334 0.43 -11.00 9.68
CA GLN A 334 -0.18 -9.76 9.22
C GLN A 334 0.59 -9.25 7.99
N THR A 335 -0.13 -8.99 6.90
CA THR A 335 0.45 -8.48 5.66
C THR A 335 -0.30 -7.25 5.18
N THR A 336 0.32 -6.48 4.30
CA THR A 336 -0.34 -5.38 3.60
C THR A 336 -0.55 -5.75 2.14
N PHE A 337 -1.80 -5.88 1.74
CA PHE A 337 -2.17 -6.01 0.33
C PHE A 337 -2.15 -4.63 -0.33
N GLY A 338 -1.13 -4.38 -1.16
CA GLY A 338 -1.01 -3.13 -1.92
C GLY A 338 -1.86 -3.18 -3.17
N ALA A 339 -3.10 -2.68 -3.09
CA ALA A 339 -4.02 -2.70 -4.21
C ALA A 339 -3.63 -1.69 -5.31
N ILE A 340 -3.66 -2.12 -6.55
CA ILE A 340 -3.48 -1.31 -7.77
C ILE A 340 -4.51 -1.81 -8.78
N MET A 341 -5.58 -1.06 -8.97
CA MET A 341 -6.71 -1.42 -9.82
C MET A 341 -6.46 -0.99 -11.26
N LEU A 342 -5.40 -1.55 -11.86
CA LEU A 342 -4.98 -1.29 -13.25
C LEU A 342 -5.56 -2.35 -14.17
N ALA A 343 -6.29 -1.94 -15.20
CA ALA A 343 -6.84 -2.82 -16.23
C ALA A 343 -6.75 -2.18 -17.62
N ILE A 344 -6.95 -2.96 -18.68
CA ILE A 344 -7.01 -2.47 -20.05
C ILE A 344 -8.44 -2.02 -20.34
N VAL A 345 -8.58 -0.76 -20.78
CA VAL A 345 -9.84 -0.16 -21.28
C VAL A 345 -9.57 0.33 -22.68
N ASP A 346 -10.28 -0.21 -23.68
CA ASP A 346 -10.12 0.13 -25.10
C ASP A 346 -8.66 0.08 -25.58
N GLY A 347 -7.92 -0.97 -25.18
CA GLY A 347 -6.53 -1.16 -25.55
C GLY A 347 -5.51 -0.30 -24.77
N VAL A 348 -5.96 0.54 -23.81
CA VAL A 348 -5.09 1.43 -23.03
C VAL A 348 -5.11 1.01 -21.55
N PRO A 349 -3.94 0.87 -20.88
CA PRO A 349 -3.90 0.59 -19.47
C PRO A 349 -4.32 1.82 -18.64
N LYS A 350 -5.35 1.66 -17.79
CA LYS A 350 -5.87 2.71 -16.91
C LYS A 350 -5.98 2.22 -15.48
N ILE A 351 -5.70 3.09 -14.52
CA ILE A 351 -6.03 2.85 -13.12
C ILE A 351 -7.45 3.36 -12.92
N LEU A 352 -8.32 2.46 -12.46
CA LEU A 352 -9.74 2.72 -12.32
C LEU A 352 -10.15 2.72 -10.85
N ASN A 353 -11.09 3.56 -10.49
CA ASN A 353 -11.80 3.48 -9.21
C ASN A 353 -12.91 2.42 -9.28
N LEU A 354 -13.57 2.11 -8.14
CA LEU A 354 -14.61 1.08 -8.09
C LEU A 354 -15.79 1.40 -9.01
N LYS A 355 -16.27 2.66 -8.99
CA LYS A 355 -17.40 3.10 -9.81
C LYS A 355 -17.08 2.99 -11.31
N GLU A 356 -15.89 3.40 -11.71
CA GLU A 356 -15.44 3.28 -13.10
C GLU A 356 -15.40 1.83 -13.57
N MET A 357 -14.85 0.90 -12.74
CA MET A 357 -14.82 -0.53 -13.11
C MET A 357 -16.21 -1.12 -13.30
N LEU A 358 -17.14 -0.81 -12.39
CA LEU A 358 -18.53 -1.26 -12.51
C LEU A 358 -19.23 -0.62 -13.70
N THR A 359 -18.96 0.65 -14.01
CA THR A 359 -19.53 1.35 -15.16
C THR A 359 -19.06 0.73 -16.48
N GLU A 360 -17.75 0.47 -16.62
CA GLU A 360 -17.20 -0.20 -17.82
C GLU A 360 -17.82 -1.60 -18.00
N TYR A 361 -17.98 -2.35 -16.90
CA TYR A 361 -18.64 -3.64 -16.95
C TYR A 361 -20.12 -3.55 -17.39
N VAL A 362 -20.90 -2.63 -16.82
CA VAL A 362 -22.33 -2.45 -17.19
C VAL A 362 -22.45 -2.01 -18.64
N ASN A 363 -21.63 -1.08 -19.11
CA ASN A 363 -21.62 -0.64 -20.51
C ASN A 363 -21.29 -1.81 -21.46
N PHE A 364 -20.33 -2.64 -21.09
CA PHE A 364 -19.99 -3.84 -21.86
C PHE A 364 -21.16 -4.84 -21.91
N GLN A 365 -21.84 -5.08 -20.78
CA GLN A 365 -23.01 -5.95 -20.76
C GLN A 365 -24.16 -5.38 -21.61
N GLN A 366 -24.36 -4.06 -21.64
CA GLN A 366 -25.34 -3.43 -22.51
C GLN A 366 -25.03 -3.69 -24.00
N GLU A 367 -23.73 -3.63 -24.37
CA GLU A 367 -23.31 -3.99 -25.74
C GLU A 367 -23.56 -5.49 -26.04
N ILE A 368 -23.28 -6.38 -25.09
CA ILE A 368 -23.60 -7.82 -25.23
C ILE A 368 -25.08 -8.05 -25.45
N ILE A 369 -25.95 -7.43 -24.66
CA ILE A 369 -27.41 -7.53 -24.82
C ILE A 369 -27.85 -7.02 -26.21
N ARG A 370 -27.32 -5.86 -26.64
CA ARG A 370 -27.62 -5.28 -27.93
C ARG A 370 -27.24 -6.24 -29.07
N ARG A 371 -26.01 -6.71 -29.13
CA ARG A 371 -25.50 -7.62 -30.17
C ARG A 371 -26.23 -8.97 -30.16
N ARG A 372 -26.51 -9.54 -28.99
CA ARG A 372 -27.31 -10.76 -28.86
C ARG A 372 -28.70 -10.59 -29.41
N THR A 373 -29.37 -9.50 -29.07
CA THR A 373 -30.74 -9.20 -29.53
C THR A 373 -30.77 -8.94 -31.04
N GLU A 374 -29.79 -8.25 -31.61
CA GLU A 374 -29.64 -8.06 -33.04
C GLU A 374 -29.47 -9.39 -33.77
N PHE A 375 -28.65 -10.30 -33.23
CA PHE A 375 -28.45 -11.64 -33.78
C PHE A 375 -29.75 -12.47 -33.75
N ASP A 376 -30.41 -12.49 -32.57
CA ASP A 376 -31.64 -13.25 -32.39
C ASP A 376 -32.79 -12.64 -33.22
N LEU A 377 -32.88 -11.30 -33.36
CA LEU A 377 -33.81 -10.61 -34.23
C LEU A 377 -33.60 -11.00 -35.69
N LYS A 378 -32.37 -10.97 -36.16
CA LYS A 378 -32.04 -11.38 -37.54
C LYS A 378 -32.46 -12.82 -37.79
N LYS A 379 -32.10 -13.74 -36.90
CA LYS A 379 -32.45 -15.15 -36.97
C LYS A 379 -33.98 -15.36 -36.97
N ALA A 380 -34.73 -14.60 -36.17
CA ALA A 380 -36.16 -14.66 -36.09
C ALA A 380 -36.80 -14.14 -37.38
N LYS A 381 -36.32 -13.01 -37.94
CA LYS A 381 -36.79 -12.47 -39.22
C LYS A 381 -36.47 -13.40 -40.40
N ASP A 382 -35.25 -13.99 -40.44
CA ASP A 382 -34.88 -14.95 -41.48
C ASP A 382 -35.81 -16.19 -41.47
N ARG A 383 -36.17 -16.64 -40.24
CA ARG A 383 -37.09 -17.78 -40.08
C ARG A 383 -38.52 -17.41 -40.41
N GLU A 384 -39.04 -16.25 -39.95
CA GLU A 384 -40.35 -15.72 -40.32
C GLU A 384 -40.51 -15.62 -41.83
N HIS A 385 -39.51 -15.05 -42.53
CA HIS A 385 -39.49 -14.90 -43.98
C HIS A 385 -39.62 -16.23 -44.72
N ILE A 386 -38.89 -17.27 -44.25
CA ILE A 386 -39.04 -18.63 -44.83
C ILE A 386 -40.44 -19.18 -44.57
N LEU A 387 -40.99 -19.02 -43.38
CA LEU A 387 -42.32 -19.53 -43.03
C LEU A 387 -43.43 -18.83 -43.78
N GLU A 388 -43.31 -17.53 -44.07
CA GLU A 388 -44.25 -16.80 -44.91
C GLU A 388 -44.29 -17.36 -46.35
N GLY A 389 -43.12 -17.69 -46.91
CA GLY A 389 -43.04 -18.39 -48.20
C GLY A 389 -43.70 -19.78 -48.17
N LEU A 390 -43.45 -20.55 -47.06
CA LEU A 390 -44.09 -21.87 -46.88
C LEU A 390 -45.59 -21.77 -46.72
N LYS A 391 -46.11 -20.73 -46.03
CA LYS A 391 -47.55 -20.46 -45.93
C LYS A 391 -48.17 -20.25 -47.26
N ILE A 392 -47.59 -19.41 -48.14
CA ILE A 392 -48.03 -19.19 -49.53
C ILE A 392 -48.05 -20.54 -50.28
N ALA A 393 -47.01 -21.36 -50.13
CA ALA A 393 -46.95 -22.67 -50.79
C ALA A 393 -48.04 -23.64 -50.31
N ILE A 394 -48.47 -23.60 -49.07
CA ILE A 394 -49.55 -24.44 -48.53
C ILE A 394 -50.88 -23.91 -48.91
N ASP A 395 -51.09 -22.60 -49.01
CA ASP A 395 -52.34 -22.01 -49.46
C ASP A 395 -52.62 -22.32 -50.92
N PHE A 396 -51.60 -22.49 -51.82
CA PHE A 396 -51.68 -22.82 -53.21
C PHE A 396 -50.99 -24.18 -53.53
N ILE A 397 -51.22 -25.17 -52.68
CA ILE A 397 -50.46 -26.42 -52.69
C ILE A 397 -50.56 -27.19 -54.04
N ASP A 398 -51.76 -27.26 -54.62
CA ASP A 398 -52.01 -27.97 -55.94
C ASP A 398 -51.20 -27.33 -57.05
N GLU A 399 -51.15 -26.00 -57.09
CA GLU A 399 -50.47 -25.23 -58.11
C GLU A 399 -48.91 -25.40 -57.92
N VAL A 400 -48.41 -25.33 -56.65
CA VAL A 400 -47.02 -25.57 -56.34
C VAL A 400 -46.60 -26.97 -56.79
N ILE A 401 -47.37 -28.00 -56.46
CA ILE A 401 -47.08 -29.39 -56.89
C ILE A 401 -47.09 -29.48 -58.42
N SER A 402 -48.02 -28.84 -59.11
CA SER A 402 -48.05 -28.85 -60.56
C SER A 402 -46.83 -28.18 -61.19
N ILE A 403 -46.36 -27.04 -60.68
CA ILE A 403 -45.17 -26.35 -61.13
C ILE A 403 -43.92 -27.21 -60.90
N ILE A 404 -43.75 -27.81 -59.74
CA ILE A 404 -42.55 -28.63 -59.39
C ILE A 404 -42.55 -29.87 -60.33
N ARG A 405 -43.66 -30.56 -60.55
CA ARG A 405 -43.74 -31.75 -61.41
C ARG A 405 -43.44 -31.48 -62.89
N ASN A 406 -43.85 -30.30 -63.36
CA ASN A 406 -43.65 -29.92 -64.78
C ASN A 406 -42.29 -29.29 -65.05
N SER A 407 -41.48 -29.02 -64.03
CA SER A 407 -40.13 -28.49 -64.12
C SER A 407 -39.09 -29.59 -64.41
N LYS A 408 -38.11 -29.30 -65.23
CA LYS A 408 -37.06 -30.28 -65.62
C LYS A 408 -36.08 -30.64 -64.53
N ASP A 409 -35.80 -29.65 -63.63
CA ASP A 409 -34.87 -29.76 -62.52
C ASP A 409 -35.30 -28.80 -61.43
N GLN A 410 -34.58 -28.94 -60.30
CA GLN A 410 -34.85 -28.10 -59.09
C GLN A 410 -34.60 -26.60 -59.30
N SER A 411 -33.60 -26.24 -60.13
CA SER A 411 -33.32 -24.85 -60.50
C SER A 411 -34.45 -24.21 -61.28
N THR A 412 -34.98 -24.93 -62.24
CA THR A 412 -36.12 -24.49 -63.06
C THR A 412 -37.44 -24.40 -62.25
N ALA A 413 -37.67 -25.35 -61.33
CA ALA A 413 -38.80 -25.33 -60.43
C ALA A 413 -38.73 -24.09 -59.47
N LYS A 414 -37.59 -23.76 -59.02
CA LYS A 414 -37.31 -22.60 -58.13
C LYS A 414 -37.61 -21.28 -58.86
N VAL A 415 -37.11 -21.10 -60.10
CA VAL A 415 -37.38 -19.89 -60.91
C VAL A 415 -38.88 -19.75 -61.23
N ASN A 416 -39.55 -20.82 -61.58
CA ASN A 416 -40.99 -20.79 -61.86
C ASN A 416 -41.84 -20.43 -60.64
N LEU A 417 -41.44 -20.92 -59.43
CA LEU A 417 -42.11 -20.58 -58.19
C LEU A 417 -41.91 -19.10 -57.82
N MET A 418 -40.68 -18.61 -58.05
CA MET A 418 -40.36 -17.20 -57.84
C MET A 418 -41.17 -16.27 -58.70
N GLU A 419 -41.26 -16.55 -60.01
CA GLU A 419 -41.99 -15.76 -60.93
C GLU A 419 -43.51 -15.80 -60.67
N ARG A 420 -44.04 -16.98 -60.28
CA ARG A 420 -45.50 -17.15 -60.13
C ARG A 420 -46.04 -16.53 -58.85
N PHE A 421 -45.29 -16.68 -57.68
CA PHE A 421 -45.76 -16.28 -56.35
C PHE A 421 -45.05 -15.05 -55.81
N GLY A 422 -44.09 -14.46 -56.55
CA GLY A 422 -43.32 -13.32 -56.10
C GLY A 422 -42.38 -13.65 -54.90
N LEU A 423 -41.90 -14.92 -54.85
CA LEU A 423 -41.03 -15.43 -53.83
C LEU A 423 -39.56 -15.09 -54.14
N ASP A 424 -38.74 -14.99 -53.13
CA ASP A 424 -37.33 -14.89 -53.31
C ASP A 424 -36.63 -16.26 -53.41
N ASP A 425 -35.29 -16.24 -53.62
CA ASP A 425 -34.49 -17.43 -53.82
C ASP A 425 -34.52 -18.36 -52.60
N VAL A 426 -34.47 -17.78 -51.36
CA VAL A 426 -34.47 -18.54 -50.11
C VAL A 426 -35.81 -19.20 -49.82
N GLN A 427 -36.91 -18.49 -50.07
CA GLN A 427 -38.29 -19.01 -49.93
C GLN A 427 -38.59 -20.11 -50.95
N ALA A 428 -38.25 -19.89 -52.21
CA ALA A 428 -38.43 -20.88 -53.25
C ALA A 428 -37.57 -22.15 -53.01
N GLN A 429 -36.36 -21.99 -52.52
CA GLN A 429 -35.51 -23.12 -52.13
C GLN A 429 -36.12 -23.94 -50.97
N ALA A 430 -36.68 -23.26 -49.95
CA ALA A 430 -37.35 -23.92 -48.83
C ALA A 430 -38.57 -24.72 -49.28
N ILE A 431 -39.37 -24.18 -50.24
CA ILE A 431 -40.54 -24.84 -50.82
C ILE A 431 -40.11 -26.10 -51.59
N VAL A 432 -39.12 -26.00 -52.47
CA VAL A 432 -38.61 -27.15 -53.23
C VAL A 432 -38.04 -28.26 -52.33
N GLN A 433 -37.50 -27.93 -51.20
CA GLN A 433 -36.97 -28.89 -50.21
C GLN A 433 -38.05 -29.40 -49.22
N MET A 434 -39.31 -28.95 -49.34
CA MET A 434 -40.39 -29.35 -48.44
C MET A 434 -40.71 -30.84 -48.58
N ARG A 435 -40.85 -31.51 -47.41
CA ARG A 435 -41.24 -32.94 -47.38
C ARG A 435 -42.76 -33.09 -47.54
N LEU A 436 -43.20 -34.10 -48.23
CA LEU A 436 -44.63 -34.37 -48.48
C LEU A 436 -45.47 -34.48 -47.17
N GLY A 437 -44.87 -34.93 -46.10
CA GLY A 437 -45.58 -34.97 -44.81
C GLY A 437 -45.91 -33.60 -44.19
N GLN A 438 -45.25 -32.55 -44.63
CA GLN A 438 -45.47 -31.16 -44.18
C GLN A 438 -46.65 -30.48 -44.88
N LEU A 439 -47.32 -31.20 -45.81
CA LEU A 439 -48.47 -30.68 -46.56
C LEU A 439 -49.83 -30.94 -45.86
N THR A 440 -49.84 -31.44 -44.65
CA THR A 440 -51.06 -31.73 -43.90
C THR A 440 -51.65 -30.46 -43.24
N ASN A 441 -52.96 -30.44 -43.05
CA ASN A 441 -53.66 -29.33 -42.40
C ASN A 441 -53.16 -29.08 -41.00
N MET A 442 -52.65 -30.12 -40.29
CA MET A 442 -52.05 -30.03 -38.95
C MET A 442 -50.75 -29.25 -38.95
N GLU A 443 -49.95 -29.40 -40.02
CA GLU A 443 -48.69 -28.65 -40.19
C GLU A 443 -48.95 -27.17 -40.56
N ARG A 444 -50.03 -26.87 -41.30
CA ARG A 444 -50.47 -25.51 -41.58
C ARG A 444 -50.70 -24.71 -40.30
N THR A 445 -51.49 -25.28 -39.38
CA THR A 445 -51.75 -24.63 -38.07
C THR A 445 -50.45 -24.40 -37.30
N LYS A 446 -49.51 -25.37 -37.30
CA LYS A 446 -48.20 -25.21 -36.63
C LYS A 446 -47.37 -24.07 -37.24
N ILE A 447 -47.37 -23.92 -38.56
CA ILE A 447 -46.67 -22.83 -39.28
C ILE A 447 -47.29 -21.48 -38.91
N GLU A 448 -48.63 -21.40 -38.87
CA GLU A 448 -49.33 -20.16 -38.48
C GLU A 448 -49.04 -19.78 -37.01
N ASP A 449 -49.05 -20.77 -36.09
CA ASP A 449 -48.70 -20.57 -34.69
C ASP A 449 -47.22 -20.14 -34.52
N GLU A 450 -46.30 -20.77 -35.31
CA GLU A 450 -44.85 -20.42 -35.30
C GLU A 450 -44.65 -18.97 -35.79
N ILE A 451 -45.32 -18.58 -36.87
CA ILE A 451 -45.28 -17.19 -37.38
C ILE A 451 -45.79 -16.20 -36.35
N ALA A 452 -46.93 -16.49 -35.68
CA ALA A 452 -47.47 -15.61 -34.65
C ALA A 452 -46.50 -15.47 -33.47
N ALA A 453 -45.90 -16.58 -33.02
CA ALA A 453 -44.88 -16.58 -31.94
C ALA A 453 -43.62 -15.81 -32.34
N LEU A 454 -43.16 -15.93 -33.60
CA LEU A 454 -42.00 -15.19 -34.10
C LEU A 454 -42.29 -13.70 -34.19
N LYS A 455 -43.49 -13.28 -34.66
CA LYS A 455 -43.89 -11.86 -34.70
C LYS A 455 -43.83 -11.21 -33.32
N THR A 456 -44.39 -11.88 -32.32
CA THR A 456 -44.32 -11.40 -30.93
C THR A 456 -42.85 -11.25 -30.46
N LYS A 457 -41.99 -12.23 -30.75
CA LYS A 457 -40.54 -12.14 -30.41
C LYS A 457 -39.85 -11.02 -31.16
N ILE A 458 -40.14 -10.82 -32.44
CA ILE A 458 -39.59 -9.74 -33.26
C ILE A 458 -39.97 -8.37 -32.69
N GLU A 459 -41.23 -8.21 -32.25
CA GLU A 459 -41.72 -6.99 -31.59
C GLU A 459 -40.95 -6.77 -30.27
N GLU A 460 -40.78 -7.82 -29.46
CA GLU A 460 -40.03 -7.78 -28.19
C GLU A 460 -38.55 -7.40 -28.44
N TYR A 461 -37.90 -8.02 -29.42
CA TYR A 461 -36.50 -7.70 -29.73
C TYR A 461 -36.36 -6.27 -30.25
N ASN A 462 -37.28 -5.77 -31.07
CA ASN A 462 -37.26 -4.37 -31.49
C ASN A 462 -37.49 -3.40 -30.31
N ALA A 463 -38.35 -3.74 -29.35
CA ALA A 463 -38.55 -2.95 -28.13
C ALA A 463 -37.29 -2.89 -27.27
N ILE A 464 -36.57 -4.04 -27.10
CA ILE A 464 -35.31 -4.10 -26.35
C ILE A 464 -34.24 -3.23 -27.04
N LEU A 465 -34.12 -3.27 -28.36
CA LEU A 465 -33.17 -2.47 -29.12
C LEU A 465 -33.44 -0.96 -29.06
N ALA A 466 -34.71 -0.57 -28.93
CA ALA A 466 -35.13 0.83 -28.92
C ALA A 466 -35.01 1.49 -27.54
N ASP A 467 -34.91 0.71 -26.43
CA ASP A 467 -34.96 1.21 -25.08
C ASP A 467 -33.73 0.72 -24.28
N GLU A 468 -32.81 1.64 -24.00
CA GLU A 468 -31.64 1.38 -23.14
C GLU A 468 -32.04 1.04 -21.69
N GLY A 469 -33.15 1.57 -21.19
CA GLY A 469 -33.67 1.27 -19.86
C GLY A 469 -34.04 -0.21 -19.76
N ARG A 470 -34.72 -0.74 -20.77
CA ARG A 470 -35.07 -2.17 -20.84
C ARG A 470 -33.82 -3.07 -20.96
N GLN A 471 -32.81 -2.64 -21.69
CA GLN A 471 -31.54 -3.39 -21.75
C GLN A 471 -30.89 -3.49 -20.36
N ARG A 472 -30.87 -2.41 -19.59
CA ARG A 472 -30.36 -2.38 -18.23
C ARG A 472 -31.18 -3.25 -17.26
N GLU A 473 -32.49 -3.28 -17.38
CA GLU A 473 -33.34 -4.21 -16.62
C GLU A 473 -32.98 -5.67 -16.90
N ILE A 474 -32.76 -6.05 -18.15
CA ILE A 474 -32.36 -7.42 -18.55
C ILE A 474 -31.02 -7.76 -17.92
N ILE A 475 -30.03 -6.85 -17.96
CA ILE A 475 -28.73 -7.06 -17.29
C ILE A 475 -28.93 -7.35 -15.80
N LYS A 476 -29.77 -6.56 -15.13
CA LYS A 476 -30.08 -6.72 -13.71
C LYS A 476 -30.77 -8.07 -13.43
N GLU A 477 -31.77 -8.46 -14.22
CA GLU A 477 -32.46 -9.76 -14.09
C GLU A 477 -31.47 -10.92 -14.22
N GLU A 478 -30.57 -10.88 -15.21
CA GLU A 478 -29.56 -11.91 -15.46
C GLU A 478 -28.51 -11.96 -14.34
N LEU A 479 -28.05 -10.81 -13.85
CA LEU A 479 -27.14 -10.75 -12.69
C LEU A 479 -27.75 -11.33 -11.42
N ILE A 480 -29.04 -11.06 -11.15
CA ILE A 480 -29.76 -11.62 -10.02
C ILE A 480 -29.87 -13.16 -10.12
N VAL A 481 -30.09 -13.70 -11.33
CA VAL A 481 -30.10 -15.15 -11.56
C VAL A 481 -28.74 -15.77 -11.21
N ILE A 482 -27.64 -15.15 -11.65
CA ILE A 482 -26.28 -15.64 -11.35
C ILE A 482 -25.99 -15.53 -9.87
N ARG A 483 -26.34 -14.40 -9.22
CA ARG A 483 -26.24 -14.24 -7.77
C ARG A 483 -26.94 -15.36 -7.01
N ASN A 484 -28.21 -15.62 -7.33
CA ASN A 484 -28.99 -16.65 -6.65
C ASN A 484 -28.44 -18.07 -6.85
N LYS A 485 -27.72 -18.31 -7.95
CA LYS A 485 -27.16 -19.62 -8.30
C LYS A 485 -25.79 -19.89 -7.67
N PHE A 486 -24.97 -18.85 -7.51
CA PHE A 486 -23.54 -19.00 -7.18
C PHE A 486 -23.05 -18.22 -5.97
N ALA A 487 -23.84 -17.26 -5.44
CA ALA A 487 -23.40 -16.49 -4.29
C ALA A 487 -23.21 -17.36 -3.06
N ASP A 488 -22.15 -17.13 -2.34
CA ASP A 488 -21.79 -17.75 -1.07
C ASP A 488 -21.50 -16.68 0.00
N PRO A 489 -21.47 -17.05 1.28
CA PRO A 489 -21.12 -16.11 2.35
C PRO A 489 -19.71 -15.54 2.19
N ARG A 490 -19.52 -14.32 2.69
CA ARG A 490 -18.22 -13.68 2.82
C ARG A 490 -17.28 -14.55 3.66
N ARG A 491 -16.03 -14.69 3.23
CA ARG A 491 -14.98 -15.44 3.94
C ARG A 491 -14.12 -14.51 4.80
N THR A 492 -13.76 -13.34 4.27
CA THR A 492 -12.89 -12.37 4.96
C THR A 492 -13.71 -11.47 5.86
N GLU A 493 -13.37 -11.44 7.14
CA GLU A 493 -13.97 -10.55 8.12
C GLU A 493 -13.40 -9.13 7.97
N ILE A 494 -14.25 -8.11 8.10
CA ILE A 494 -13.82 -6.70 8.12
C ILE A 494 -14.01 -6.19 9.53
N CYS A 495 -12.94 -6.12 10.31
CA CYS A 495 -12.96 -5.47 11.60
C CYS A 495 -13.05 -3.94 11.37
N ALA A 496 -14.16 -3.35 11.82
CA ALA A 496 -14.12 -1.96 12.20
C ALA A 496 -13.17 -1.91 13.42
N VAL A 497 -11.92 -1.55 13.21
CA VAL A 497 -11.15 -1.02 14.32
C VAL A 497 -12.00 0.13 14.84
N ASN A 498 -12.48 0.03 16.06
CA ASN A 498 -13.26 1.07 16.71
C ASN A 498 -12.48 2.37 16.66
N GLY A 499 -12.92 3.31 15.81
CA GLY A 499 -12.18 4.45 15.37
C GLY A 499 -10.83 4.01 14.77
N GLU A 500 -10.29 4.71 13.85
CA GLU A 500 -8.84 4.77 13.70
C GLU A 500 -8.30 5.26 15.05
N VAL A 501 -8.22 4.34 16.01
CA VAL A 501 -7.35 4.54 17.16
C VAL A 501 -5.99 4.34 16.54
N ASP A 502 -5.47 5.43 16.00
CA ASP A 502 -4.05 5.55 15.81
C ASP A 502 -3.44 5.00 17.11
N ILE A 503 -2.38 4.22 17.04
CA ILE A 503 -1.63 3.83 18.25
C ILE A 503 -1.44 5.05 19.13
N GLU A 504 -1.45 6.22 18.51
CA GLU A 504 -1.44 7.55 19.10
C GLU A 504 -2.61 7.83 20.06
N ASP A 505 -3.84 7.39 19.75
CA ASP A 505 -5.02 7.61 20.62
C ASP A 505 -5.05 6.70 21.87
N LEU A 506 -4.26 5.61 21.85
CA LEU A 506 -4.10 4.70 23.00
C LEU A 506 -2.99 5.16 23.95
N ILE A 507 -2.15 6.10 23.51
CA ILE A 507 -1.05 6.64 24.30
C ILE A 507 -1.51 8.00 24.82
N PRO A 508 -1.55 8.22 26.15
CA PRO A 508 -1.90 9.53 26.69
C PRO A 508 -0.95 10.59 26.15
N ASN A 509 -1.50 11.70 25.66
CA ASN A 509 -0.70 12.84 25.24
C ASN A 509 -0.19 13.57 26.47
N GLN A 510 1.05 13.32 26.85
CA GLN A 510 1.69 13.88 28.03
C GLN A 510 3.02 14.55 27.67
N GLU A 511 3.38 15.56 28.43
CA GLU A 511 4.67 16.22 28.27
C GLU A 511 5.79 15.32 28.77
N CYS A 512 6.81 15.17 27.94
CA CYS A 512 7.97 14.36 28.21
C CYS A 512 9.26 15.15 27.93
N VAL A 513 10.34 14.80 28.64
CA VAL A 513 11.68 15.27 28.33
C VAL A 513 12.36 14.25 27.44
N LEU A 514 12.72 14.65 26.23
CA LEU A 514 13.53 13.86 25.31
C LEU A 514 15.00 14.23 25.45
N THR A 515 15.87 13.24 25.68
CA THR A 515 17.32 13.43 25.85
C THR A 515 18.08 12.63 24.80
N LEU A 516 19.07 13.27 24.16
CA LEU A 516 20.03 12.64 23.24
C LEU A 516 21.43 12.81 23.78
N THR A 517 22.25 11.74 23.77
CA THR A 517 23.63 11.77 24.18
C THR A 517 24.60 11.85 23.01
N GLN A 518 25.88 12.20 23.29
CA GLN A 518 26.94 12.29 22.27
C GLN A 518 27.21 10.97 21.55
N PHE A 519 26.99 9.83 22.21
CA PHE A 519 27.14 8.51 21.62
C PHE A 519 25.81 7.98 20.99
N GLY A 520 24.81 8.85 20.90
CA GLY A 520 23.55 8.53 20.20
C GLY A 520 22.60 7.67 21.04
N TYR A 521 22.63 7.74 22.36
CA TYR A 521 21.57 7.17 23.18
C TYR A 521 20.43 8.15 23.36
N VAL A 522 19.21 7.67 23.17
CA VAL A 522 17.99 8.48 23.30
C VAL A 522 17.06 7.84 24.33
N LYS A 523 16.41 8.66 25.15
CA LYS A 523 15.36 8.25 26.07
C LYS A 523 14.31 9.33 26.24
N ARG A 524 13.13 8.92 26.64
CA ARG A 524 12.01 9.77 27.02
C ARG A 524 11.73 9.61 28.51
N LEU A 525 11.49 10.72 29.23
CA LEU A 525 11.13 10.75 30.63
C LEU A 525 9.94 11.68 30.87
N ALA A 526 9.15 11.41 31.92
CA ALA A 526 8.16 12.38 32.38
C ALA A 526 8.83 13.66 32.89
N VAL A 527 8.20 14.83 32.72
CA VAL A 527 8.76 16.15 33.08
C VAL A 527 9.10 16.23 34.56
N ASP A 528 8.34 15.60 35.43
CA ASP A 528 8.44 15.68 36.90
C ASP A 528 9.72 15.07 37.48
N THR A 529 10.59 14.52 36.65
CA THR A 529 11.80 13.78 37.10
C THR A 529 12.99 14.68 37.46
N TYR A 530 12.99 15.98 37.06
CA TYR A 530 14.11 16.90 37.25
C TYR A 530 13.78 18.02 38.28
N LYS A 531 14.44 18.03 39.45
CA LYS A 531 14.27 19.06 40.51
C LYS A 531 15.21 20.27 40.32
N ILE A 532 14.76 21.46 40.69
CA ILE A 532 15.52 22.73 40.63
C ILE A 532 16.68 22.76 41.64
N GLN A 533 17.84 23.34 41.29
CA GLN A 533 18.99 23.56 42.15
C GLN A 533 19.48 25.00 42.07
N ASN A 534 20.07 25.50 43.23
CA ASN A 534 20.58 26.87 43.31
C ASN A 534 21.90 27.06 42.53
N ARG A 535 22.15 28.32 42.10
CA ARG A 535 23.37 28.75 41.41
C ARG A 535 24.62 28.38 42.19
N GLY A 536 25.63 27.77 41.53
CA GLY A 536 26.91 27.36 42.14
C GLY A 536 26.86 26.01 42.89
N GLY A 537 25.75 25.25 42.78
CA GLY A 537 25.63 23.87 43.27
C GLY A 537 26.55 22.90 42.53
N ARG A 538 26.71 21.68 43.07
CA ARG A 538 27.54 20.60 42.46
C ARG A 538 26.82 19.82 41.37
N GLY A 539 25.56 20.07 41.11
CA GLY A 539 24.74 19.36 40.14
C GLY A 539 24.40 17.93 40.59
N VAL A 540 23.52 17.30 39.82
CA VAL A 540 23.06 15.90 40.01
C VAL A 540 23.36 15.12 38.76
N SER A 541 23.86 13.88 38.91
CA SER A 541 24.09 13.01 37.71
C SER A 541 22.79 12.69 37.02
N GLY A 542 22.66 13.09 35.74
CA GLY A 542 21.46 12.87 34.88
C GLY A 542 21.43 11.52 34.21
N MET A 543 22.53 10.75 34.25
CA MET A 543 22.64 9.41 33.64
C MET A 543 23.67 8.56 34.33
N SER A 544 23.51 7.23 34.40
CA SER A 544 24.55 6.30 34.83
C SER A 544 25.62 6.18 33.73
N ARG A 545 26.90 6.30 34.16
CA ARG A 545 28.07 6.41 33.26
C ARG A 545 28.43 5.12 32.50
N ARG A 546 28.70 5.23 31.17
CA ARG A 546 30.00 4.78 30.63
C ARG A 546 30.90 6.02 30.67
N GLU A 547 32.12 5.88 31.10
CA GLU A 547 33.14 6.92 31.06
C GLU A 547 33.09 7.59 29.70
N GLU A 548 32.75 8.92 29.63
CA GLU A 548 32.77 9.76 28.42
C GLU A 548 31.43 10.06 27.68
N ASP A 549 30.22 9.56 28.02
CA ASP A 549 28.97 9.88 27.31
C ASP A 549 28.21 11.05 27.98
N VAL A 550 27.87 12.09 27.19
CA VAL A 550 27.27 13.36 27.65
C VAL A 550 25.97 13.65 26.88
N ALA A 551 24.94 14.14 27.56
CA ALA A 551 23.74 14.63 26.93
C ALA A 551 24.05 15.87 26.07
N THR A 552 23.76 15.83 24.77
CA THR A 552 24.02 16.91 23.82
C THR A 552 22.78 17.76 23.54
N GLU A 553 21.61 17.16 23.54
CA GLU A 553 20.33 17.86 23.34
C GLU A 553 19.29 17.32 24.34
N MET A 554 18.48 18.22 24.87
CA MET A 554 17.35 17.95 25.75
C MET A 554 16.25 19.01 25.51
N PHE A 555 15.00 18.58 25.38
CA PHE A 555 13.86 19.48 25.28
C PHE A 555 12.54 18.79 25.67
N VAL A 556 11.56 19.62 26.01
CA VAL A 556 10.20 19.18 26.33
C VAL A 556 9.38 19.00 25.06
N ILE A 557 8.66 17.90 24.98
CA ILE A 557 7.88 17.51 23.82
C ILE A 557 6.63 16.74 24.26
N ASN A 558 5.53 16.88 23.53
CA ASN A 558 4.37 16.01 23.73
C ASN A 558 4.61 14.63 23.10
N SER A 559 4.06 13.59 23.73
CA SER A 559 4.23 12.21 23.26
C SER A 559 3.74 12.00 21.80
N HIS A 560 2.77 12.77 21.33
CA HIS A 560 2.20 12.69 19.99
C HIS A 560 2.92 13.54 18.92
N ASP A 561 3.86 14.41 19.32
CA ASP A 561 4.60 15.24 18.37
C ASP A 561 5.58 14.40 17.54
N TYR A 562 5.91 14.86 16.33
CA TYR A 562 7.00 14.32 15.54
C TYR A 562 8.34 14.83 16.04
N VAL A 563 9.34 13.97 15.96
CA VAL A 563 10.75 14.31 16.17
C VAL A 563 11.49 14.11 14.85
N LEU A 564 12.13 15.15 14.36
CA LEU A 564 13.05 15.09 13.24
C LEU A 564 14.47 14.98 13.76
N PHE A 565 15.16 13.90 13.43
CA PHE A 565 16.55 13.65 13.78
C PHE A 565 17.45 14.02 12.59
N PHE A 566 18.30 15.01 12.78
CA PHE A 566 19.25 15.44 11.76
C PHE A 566 20.62 14.88 12.07
N THR A 567 21.36 14.45 11.03
CA THR A 567 22.68 13.84 11.19
C THR A 567 23.78 14.74 10.67
N ASP A 568 25.01 14.47 11.16
CA ASP A 568 26.23 15.14 10.72
C ASP A 568 26.48 15.03 9.20
N LYS A 569 25.93 13.98 8.57
CA LYS A 569 26.00 13.75 7.11
C LYS A 569 24.91 14.51 6.34
N GLY A 570 24.14 15.39 6.98
CA GLY A 570 23.08 16.18 6.33
C GLY A 570 21.84 15.37 5.94
N ARG A 571 21.55 14.29 6.64
CA ARG A 571 20.31 13.50 6.50
C ARG A 571 19.33 13.81 7.61
N VAL A 572 18.04 13.50 7.37
CA VAL A 572 16.96 13.64 8.34
C VAL A 572 16.11 12.39 8.41
N TYR A 573 15.75 11.97 9.62
CA TYR A 573 14.88 10.86 9.95
C TYR A 573 13.71 11.35 10.78
N ARG A 574 12.55 10.70 10.71
CA ARG A 574 11.32 11.10 11.40
C ARG A 574 10.78 9.95 12.25
N LEU A 575 10.49 10.25 13.52
CA LEU A 575 9.75 9.37 14.43
C LEU A 575 8.66 10.17 15.16
N LYS A 576 7.67 9.46 15.71
CA LYS A 576 6.79 9.99 16.75
C LYS A 576 7.48 9.91 18.11
N CYS A 577 7.24 10.87 19.01
CA CYS A 577 7.90 10.89 20.30
C CYS A 577 7.60 9.61 21.12
N TYR A 578 6.39 9.08 21.05
CA TYR A 578 6.03 7.83 21.76
C TYR A 578 6.77 6.58 21.22
N GLU A 579 7.33 6.61 20.00
CA GLU A 579 8.17 5.51 19.47
C GLU A 579 9.55 5.46 20.18
N VAL A 580 9.95 6.53 20.88
CA VAL A 580 11.16 6.55 21.70
C VAL A 580 10.88 5.88 23.04
N PRO A 581 11.69 4.87 23.45
CA PRO A 581 11.47 4.14 24.69
C PRO A 581 11.50 5.03 25.92
N GLU A 582 10.61 4.77 26.86
CA GLU A 582 10.62 5.40 28.19
C GLU A 582 11.77 4.83 29.01
N GLY A 583 12.48 5.70 29.72
CA GLY A 583 13.61 5.31 30.56
C GLY A 583 13.48 5.89 31.97
N SER A 584 14.11 5.25 32.96
CA SER A 584 14.27 5.87 34.26
C SER A 584 15.34 6.96 34.22
N ARG A 585 15.39 7.84 35.25
CA ARG A 585 16.38 8.90 35.33
C ARG A 585 17.83 8.38 35.20
N GLN A 586 18.11 7.23 35.78
CA GLN A 586 19.44 6.61 35.79
C GLN A 586 19.69 5.69 34.61
N SER A 587 18.67 5.38 33.79
CA SER A 587 18.81 4.51 32.62
C SER A 587 19.65 5.17 31.54
N LYS A 588 20.39 4.37 30.79
CA LYS A 588 21.23 4.80 29.68
C LYS A 588 20.42 5.22 28.46
N GLY A 589 19.18 4.76 28.36
CA GLY A 589 18.36 4.87 27.16
C GLY A 589 18.71 3.84 26.08
N MET A 590 18.11 3.96 24.89
CA MET A 590 18.32 3.08 23.74
C MET A 590 19.23 3.77 22.72
N ASN A 591 20.14 3.03 22.10
CA ASN A 591 20.93 3.58 21.01
C ASN A 591 20.03 3.87 19.81
N ILE A 592 20.15 5.08 19.26
CA ILE A 592 19.30 5.58 18.16
C ILE A 592 19.44 4.74 16.88
N ALA A 593 20.56 4.04 16.68
CA ALA A 593 20.75 3.09 15.58
C ALA A 593 19.79 1.89 15.64
N ASN A 594 19.21 1.60 16.81
CA ASN A 594 18.17 0.57 16.94
C ASN A 594 16.76 1.09 16.61
N LEU A 595 16.58 2.42 16.55
CA LEU A 595 15.31 3.07 16.24
C LEU A 595 15.27 3.58 14.80
N LEU A 596 16.41 4.04 14.28
CA LEU A 596 16.54 4.64 12.96
C LEU A 596 17.52 3.85 12.10
N PRO A 597 17.26 3.69 10.79
CA PRO A 597 18.19 3.02 9.87
C PRO A 597 19.36 3.96 9.50
N ILE A 598 20.18 4.36 10.48
CA ILE A 598 21.37 5.19 10.29
C ILE A 598 22.60 4.34 9.97
N ALA A 599 23.53 4.89 9.18
CA ALA A 599 24.79 4.23 8.88
C ALA A 599 25.73 4.22 10.11
N SER A 600 26.67 3.28 10.17
CA SER A 600 27.57 3.11 11.33
C SER A 600 28.50 4.30 11.57
N ASP A 601 28.76 5.12 10.55
CA ASP A 601 29.60 6.32 10.58
C ASP A 601 28.79 7.63 10.66
N GLU A 602 27.47 7.54 10.86
CA GLU A 602 26.53 8.66 10.90
C GLU A 602 26.10 8.92 12.34
N LYS A 603 26.10 10.20 12.74
CA LYS A 603 25.72 10.64 14.09
C LYS A 603 24.59 11.65 14.05
N VAL A 604 23.64 11.52 14.96
CA VAL A 604 22.58 12.53 15.14
C VAL A 604 23.16 13.75 15.84
N THR A 605 23.02 14.91 15.23
CA THR A 605 23.56 16.20 15.71
C THR A 605 22.48 17.15 16.22
N SER A 606 21.24 17.01 15.77
CA SER A 606 20.14 17.87 16.20
C SER A 606 18.80 17.16 16.13
N MET A 607 17.94 17.46 17.11
CA MET A 607 16.56 17.00 17.20
C MET A 607 15.60 18.19 17.12
N ILE A 608 14.55 18.08 16.29
CA ILE A 608 13.53 19.14 16.16
C ILE A 608 12.16 18.58 16.49
N ARG A 609 11.47 19.21 17.44
CA ARG A 609 10.06 18.98 17.70
C ARG A 609 9.21 19.56 16.58
N VAL A 610 8.29 18.76 16.05
CA VAL A 610 7.33 19.17 15.01
C VAL A 610 5.93 18.71 15.44
N PRO A 611 5.13 19.60 16.03
CA PRO A 611 3.75 19.28 16.37
C PRO A 611 2.92 18.99 15.10
N GLU A 612 3.07 19.83 14.07
CA GLU A 612 2.36 19.72 12.80
C GLU A 612 3.25 20.24 11.65
N PHE A 613 3.10 19.63 10.44
CA PHE A 613 3.81 20.07 9.24
C PHE A 613 3.08 21.23 8.57
N ASP A 614 3.48 22.43 8.91
CA ASP A 614 2.93 23.70 8.44
C ASP A 614 3.72 24.20 7.21
N GLU A 615 3.03 24.74 6.21
CA GLU A 615 3.63 25.28 5.00
C GLU A 615 4.32 26.62 5.23
N GLU A 616 3.88 27.38 6.25
CA GLU A 616 4.44 28.69 6.60
C GLU A 616 5.67 28.60 7.50
N LYS A 617 6.05 27.38 7.95
CA LYS A 617 7.22 27.17 8.78
C LYS A 617 8.42 26.70 7.98
N TYR A 618 9.61 27.11 8.44
CA TYR A 618 10.89 26.80 7.80
C TYR A 618 11.85 26.15 8.79
N LEU A 619 12.78 25.39 8.24
CA LEU A 619 13.93 24.89 8.96
C LEU A 619 15.17 25.64 8.49
N VAL A 620 15.89 26.23 9.44
CA VAL A 620 17.18 26.87 9.24
C VAL A 620 18.27 25.95 9.75
N MET A 621 19.23 25.63 8.89
CA MET A 621 20.31 24.67 9.14
C MET A 621 21.66 25.38 9.00
N VAL A 622 22.59 25.14 9.95
CA VAL A 622 23.93 25.71 9.92
C VAL A 622 24.97 24.62 10.12
N THR A 623 26.04 24.66 9.30
CA THR A 623 27.17 23.73 9.35
C THR A 623 28.30 24.29 10.21
N LYS A 624 29.21 23.42 10.65
CA LYS A 624 30.43 23.83 11.41
C LYS A 624 31.33 24.80 10.65
N GLN A 625 31.35 24.72 9.30
CA GLN A 625 32.12 25.66 8.46
C GLN A 625 31.34 26.94 8.09
N GLY A 626 30.19 27.19 8.73
CA GLY A 626 29.44 28.44 8.61
C GLY A 626 28.62 28.60 7.34
N ILE A 627 28.15 27.48 6.76
CA ILE A 627 27.17 27.46 5.68
C ILE A 627 25.77 27.39 6.29
N ILE A 628 24.84 28.18 5.75
CA ILE A 628 23.43 28.23 6.17
C ILE A 628 22.49 27.87 5.02
N LYS A 629 21.41 27.18 5.37
CA LYS A 629 20.32 26.84 4.46
C LYS A 629 18.97 27.04 5.12
N ARG A 630 17.99 27.56 4.36
CA ARG A 630 16.58 27.64 4.75
C ARG A 630 15.73 26.79 3.83
N ILE A 631 14.80 25.99 4.39
CA ILE A 631 13.91 25.10 3.64
C ILE A 631 12.54 25.05 4.32
N SER A 632 11.44 24.95 3.54
CA SER A 632 10.09 24.76 4.10
C SER A 632 10.00 23.44 4.88
N LEU A 633 9.35 23.46 6.05
CA LEU A 633 9.10 22.30 6.89
C LEU A 633 8.32 21.21 6.15
N ASN A 634 7.35 21.61 5.33
CA ASN A 634 6.51 20.68 4.55
C ASN A 634 7.32 19.81 3.54
N ALA A 635 8.53 20.23 3.17
CA ALA A 635 9.43 19.42 2.32
C ALA A 635 9.81 18.08 2.96
N TYR A 636 9.62 17.90 4.26
CA TYR A 636 9.89 16.68 5.03
C TYR A 636 8.64 15.91 5.43
N ASN A 637 7.45 16.36 5.04
CA ASN A 637 6.19 15.63 5.22
C ASN A 637 6.09 14.49 4.20
N THR A 638 6.66 13.34 4.53
CA THR A 638 6.70 12.17 3.64
C THR A 638 6.57 10.88 4.45
N ALA A 639 5.90 9.88 3.87
CA ALA A 639 5.72 8.57 4.48
C ALA A 639 6.99 7.67 4.48
N ARG A 640 8.10 8.13 3.88
CA ARG A 640 9.34 7.33 3.81
C ARG A 640 10.03 7.29 5.17
N LYS A 641 10.24 6.09 5.70
CA LYS A 641 10.99 5.85 6.96
C LYS A 641 12.53 5.89 6.78
N GLY A 642 13.04 5.77 5.55
CA GLY A 642 14.47 5.89 5.25
C GLY A 642 14.91 7.37 5.24
N GLY A 643 16.15 7.65 5.70
CA GLY A 643 16.68 9.01 5.78
C GLY A 643 16.62 9.78 4.48
N LEU A 644 16.16 11.03 4.56
CA LEU A 644 16.11 11.96 3.44
C LEU A 644 17.34 12.87 3.46
N ILE A 645 17.80 13.31 2.29
CA ILE A 645 18.82 14.36 2.22
C ILE A 645 18.20 15.68 2.69
N ALA A 646 18.73 16.25 3.77
CA ALA A 646 18.34 17.55 4.30
C ALA A 646 19.22 18.67 3.74
N LEU A 647 20.52 18.42 3.63
CA LEU A 647 21.54 19.34 3.13
C LEU A 647 22.64 18.55 2.44
N GLU A 648 23.06 18.98 1.25
CA GLU A 648 24.29 18.47 0.62
C GLU A 648 25.50 19.20 1.21
N LEU A 649 26.41 18.47 1.87
CA LEU A 649 27.57 19.03 2.54
C LEU A 649 28.76 19.21 1.59
N ASN A 650 29.62 20.20 1.89
CA ASN A 650 30.96 20.27 1.32
C ASN A 650 31.86 19.20 1.94
N GLU A 651 32.96 18.89 1.26
CA GLU A 651 33.96 17.93 1.76
C GLU A 651 34.53 18.39 3.11
N GLY A 652 34.49 17.52 4.11
CA GLY A 652 34.97 17.82 5.46
C GLY A 652 34.09 18.75 6.30
N ASP A 653 32.88 19.07 5.88
CA ASP A 653 31.91 19.85 6.67
C ASP A 653 30.89 18.92 7.35
N GLU A 654 30.27 19.41 8.42
CA GLU A 654 29.25 18.69 9.18
C GLU A 654 28.05 19.60 9.46
N LEU A 655 26.83 19.05 9.34
CA LEU A 655 25.62 19.70 9.81
C LEU A 655 25.58 19.66 11.34
N ALA A 656 25.48 20.82 12.00
CA ALA A 656 25.56 20.90 13.46
C ALA A 656 24.32 21.47 14.11
N TRP A 657 23.64 22.45 13.55
CA TRP A 657 22.48 23.09 14.14
C TRP A 657 21.33 23.16 13.14
N VAL A 658 20.15 22.83 13.65
CA VAL A 658 18.88 22.98 12.94
C VAL A 658 17.88 23.65 13.87
N ARG A 659 17.12 24.63 13.39
CA ARG A 659 16.08 25.33 14.17
C ARG A 659 14.83 25.52 13.31
N LEU A 660 13.69 25.42 13.95
CA LEU A 660 12.38 25.70 13.33
C LEU A 660 12.09 27.19 13.42
N THR A 661 11.61 27.81 12.33
CA THR A 661 11.31 29.26 12.25
C THR A 661 9.97 29.50 11.53
N ASP A 662 9.44 30.72 11.70
CA ASP A 662 8.23 31.20 11.03
C ASP A 662 8.50 32.00 9.74
N GLY A 663 9.78 32.11 9.32
CA GLY A 663 10.19 32.80 8.12
C GLY A 663 10.49 34.30 8.29
N ASN A 664 10.23 34.89 9.44
CA ASN A 664 10.36 36.35 9.70
C ASN A 664 11.29 36.65 10.90
N GLN A 665 12.11 35.71 11.32
CA GLN A 665 12.97 35.84 12.48
C GLN A 665 14.39 36.24 12.10
N GLN A 666 15.23 36.52 13.09
CA GLN A 666 16.63 36.84 12.91
C GLN A 666 17.51 35.70 13.38
N VAL A 667 18.63 35.53 12.71
CA VAL A 667 19.58 34.45 12.99
C VAL A 667 20.87 35.04 13.54
N ILE A 668 21.32 34.50 14.70
CA ILE A 668 22.63 34.77 15.25
C ILE A 668 23.47 33.49 15.12
N VAL A 669 24.65 33.64 14.47
CA VAL A 669 25.64 32.56 14.35
C VAL A 669 26.89 32.99 15.11
N ALA A 670 27.35 32.16 16.05
CA ALA A 670 28.50 32.46 16.91
C ALA A 670 29.63 31.44 16.73
N THR A 671 30.87 31.90 16.84
CA THR A 671 32.07 31.08 16.64
C THR A 671 32.83 30.80 17.93
N LYS A 672 33.63 29.73 17.93
CA LYS A 672 34.46 29.28 19.01
C LYS A 672 35.43 30.39 19.47
N ASN A 673 35.97 31.13 18.51
CA ASN A 673 36.93 32.23 18.79
C ASN A 673 36.23 33.55 19.17
N GLY A 674 34.94 33.48 19.57
CA GLY A 674 34.24 34.59 20.20
C GLY A 674 33.73 35.68 19.26
N LEU A 675 33.50 35.35 17.98
CA LEU A 675 32.81 36.23 17.02
C LEU A 675 31.32 35.83 16.89
N ALA A 676 30.45 36.78 16.53
CA ALA A 676 29.08 36.51 16.20
C ALA A 676 28.57 37.44 15.10
N ILE A 677 27.63 36.95 14.28
CA ILE A 677 26.95 37.72 13.23
C ILE A 677 25.44 37.57 13.42
N ARG A 678 24.69 38.68 13.29
CA ARG A 678 23.23 38.74 13.30
C ARG A 678 22.74 39.23 11.96
N PHE A 679 21.78 38.55 11.35
CA PHE A 679 21.18 38.89 10.06
C PHE A 679 19.71 38.42 10.00
N GLU A 680 18.94 39.01 9.05
CA GLU A 680 17.55 38.59 8.84
C GLU A 680 17.49 37.20 8.20
N GLU A 681 16.57 36.37 8.64
CA GLU A 681 16.32 35.06 8.08
C GLU A 681 16.02 35.15 6.58
N THR A 682 15.36 36.23 6.15
CA THR A 682 14.98 36.50 4.76
C THR A 682 16.17 36.71 3.83
N ASP A 683 17.36 37.06 4.36
CA ASP A 683 18.61 37.09 3.59
C ASP A 683 19.00 35.70 3.03
N VAL A 684 18.41 34.64 3.59
CA VAL A 684 18.59 33.26 3.12
C VAL A 684 17.35 32.82 2.37
N ARG A 685 17.41 32.80 1.03
CA ARG A 685 16.29 32.33 0.21
C ARG A 685 15.93 30.88 0.53
N PRO A 686 14.64 30.48 0.49
CA PRO A 686 14.24 29.09 0.59
C PRO A 686 14.89 28.25 -0.53
N MET A 687 15.39 27.05 -0.19
CA MET A 687 16.12 26.16 -1.10
C MET A 687 15.56 24.74 -1.03
N GLY A 688 15.74 23.96 -2.10
CA GLY A 688 15.35 22.55 -2.13
C GLY A 688 16.27 21.65 -1.29
N ARG A 689 15.83 20.41 -1.01
CA ARG A 689 16.54 19.46 -0.12
C ARG A 689 18.01 19.21 -0.53
N GLN A 690 18.31 19.10 -1.80
CA GLN A 690 19.65 18.79 -2.33
C GLN A 690 20.59 20.01 -2.44
N ALA A 691 20.17 21.20 -2.02
CA ALA A 691 21.01 22.40 -2.08
C ALA A 691 22.06 22.40 -0.97
N ARG A 692 23.26 22.92 -1.25
CA ARG A 692 24.39 23.06 -0.30
C ARG A 692 24.24 24.21 0.67
N GLY A 693 23.39 25.19 0.38
CA GLY A 693 23.26 26.40 1.18
C GLY A 693 24.15 27.56 0.73
N VAL A 694 24.23 28.57 1.57
CA VAL A 694 24.99 29.81 1.33
C VAL A 694 25.83 30.18 2.58
N LYS A 695 26.83 31.02 2.43
CA LYS A 695 27.70 31.44 3.55
C LYS A 695 26.92 32.29 4.56
N ALA A 696 26.92 31.87 5.84
CA ALA A 696 26.35 32.60 6.99
C ALA A 696 27.35 33.57 7.59
N ILE A 697 28.58 33.10 7.89
CA ILE A 697 29.68 33.85 8.47
C ILE A 697 31.00 33.51 7.77
N SER A 698 31.92 34.46 7.66
CA SER A 698 33.29 34.23 7.16
C SER A 698 34.18 33.89 8.35
N LEU A 699 34.53 32.61 8.52
CA LEU A 699 35.39 32.09 9.57
C LEU A 699 36.84 32.50 9.36
N ARG A 700 37.61 32.65 10.48
CA ARG A 700 39.06 32.76 10.45
C ARG A 700 39.67 31.37 10.34
N GLU A 701 40.94 31.29 10.03
CA GLU A 701 41.66 30.01 9.98
C GLU A 701 41.64 29.37 11.35
N GLY A 702 41.25 28.07 11.42
CA GLY A 702 41.14 27.31 12.68
C GLY A 702 39.89 27.63 13.53
N ASP A 703 38.97 28.51 13.09
CA ASP A 703 37.72 28.80 13.80
C ASP A 703 36.56 27.92 13.27
N CYS A 704 35.59 27.68 14.12
CA CYS A 704 34.35 26.97 13.75
C CYS A 704 33.15 27.60 14.43
N VAL A 705 31.97 27.35 13.87
CA VAL A 705 30.69 27.71 14.51
C VAL A 705 30.48 26.84 15.77
N VAL A 706 30.01 27.43 16.85
CA VAL A 706 29.72 26.77 18.15
C VAL A 706 28.28 26.98 18.61
N GLY A 707 27.49 27.81 17.89
CA GLY A 707 26.10 28.03 18.22
C GLY A 707 25.35 28.77 17.13
N MET A 708 24.08 28.43 16.98
CA MET A 708 23.12 29.13 16.14
C MET A 708 21.82 29.32 16.92
N CYS A 709 21.39 30.57 17.00
CA CYS A 709 20.13 30.96 17.62
C CYS A 709 19.23 31.64 16.62
N VAL A 710 17.95 31.39 16.74
CA VAL A 710 16.89 32.16 16.08
C VAL A 710 16.28 33.07 17.12
N VAL A 711 16.19 34.37 16.85
CA VAL A 711 15.89 35.40 17.85
C VAL A 711 14.93 36.47 17.31
N ALA A 712 14.14 37.04 18.20
CA ALA A 712 13.42 38.30 18.00
C ALA A 712 14.21 39.47 18.64
N ASN A 713 13.77 40.73 18.37
CA ASN A 713 14.51 41.92 18.82
C ASN A 713 14.64 42.05 20.36
N ASP A 714 13.66 41.52 21.09
CA ASP A 714 13.59 41.64 22.57
C ASP A 714 14.14 40.41 23.29
N ASP A 715 14.68 39.44 22.58
CA ASP A 715 15.26 38.23 23.17
C ASP A 715 16.61 38.51 23.83
N LEU A 716 16.99 37.57 24.69
CA LEU A 716 18.25 37.58 25.42
C LEU A 716 19.15 36.45 24.94
N ILE A 717 20.44 36.70 24.85
CA ILE A 717 21.44 35.73 24.39
C ILE A 717 22.33 35.34 25.59
N LEU A 718 22.29 34.07 25.94
CA LEU A 718 23.24 33.45 26.85
C LEU A 718 24.50 33.06 26.06
N THR A 719 25.67 33.46 26.54
CA THR A 719 26.99 33.00 26.07
C THR A 719 27.69 32.31 27.23
N ALA A 720 28.06 31.04 27.05
CA ALA A 720 28.84 30.27 28.05
C ALA A 720 30.20 29.93 27.50
N SER A 721 31.24 30.03 28.33
CA SER A 721 32.62 29.64 28.01
C SER A 721 32.95 28.20 28.45
N GLU A 722 33.92 27.58 27.82
CA GLU A 722 34.47 26.27 28.21
C GLU A 722 34.90 26.25 29.71
N THR A 723 35.24 27.39 30.28
CA THR A 723 35.71 27.56 31.66
C THR A 723 34.59 27.79 32.70
N GLY A 724 33.31 27.64 32.33
CA GLY A 724 32.15 27.74 33.21
C GLY A 724 31.70 29.17 33.55
N PHE A 725 32.26 30.19 32.92
CA PHE A 725 31.74 31.55 32.97
C PHE A 725 30.73 31.82 31.87
N GLY A 726 29.79 32.71 32.14
CA GLY A 726 28.88 33.15 31.11
C GLY A 726 28.05 34.35 31.52
N ARG A 727 27.26 34.84 30.59
CA ARG A 727 26.42 36.03 30.73
C ARG A 727 25.23 35.98 29.83
N ILE A 728 24.25 36.77 30.18
CA ILE A 728 23.13 37.10 29.30
C ILE A 728 23.38 38.50 28.71
N SER A 729 23.08 38.69 27.40
CA SER A 729 23.17 39.98 26.71
C SER A 729 21.91 40.23 25.90
N ASN A 730 21.54 41.51 25.70
CA ASN A 730 20.43 41.83 24.83
C ASN A 730 20.77 41.55 23.36
N VAL A 731 19.80 41.07 22.62
CA VAL A 731 19.93 40.88 21.16
C VAL A 731 20.24 42.21 20.46
N SER A 732 19.75 43.35 20.97
CA SER A 732 20.02 44.72 20.49
C SER A 732 21.49 45.10 20.49
N ASP A 733 22.32 44.47 21.36
CA ASP A 733 23.78 44.70 21.40
C ASP A 733 24.47 44.10 20.16
N TYR A 734 23.85 43.21 19.43
CA TYR A 734 24.34 42.62 18.20
C TYR A 734 23.75 43.38 17.00
N ARG A 735 24.54 44.29 16.36
CA ARG A 735 24.05 45.04 15.22
C ARG A 735 23.61 44.08 14.10
N LEU A 736 22.50 44.39 13.44
CA LEU A 736 22.03 43.70 12.27
C LEU A 736 23.01 43.93 11.09
N GLN A 737 23.37 42.86 10.35
CA GLN A 737 24.31 42.88 9.25
C GLN A 737 23.79 41.95 8.15
N SER A 738 24.31 42.10 6.93
CA SER A 738 24.08 41.08 5.89
C SER A 738 24.88 39.83 6.19
N ARG A 739 24.31 38.65 5.85
CA ARG A 739 25.00 37.34 6.02
C ARG A 739 26.37 37.30 5.30
N GLY A 740 27.24 36.39 5.71
CA GLY A 740 28.52 36.15 5.10
C GLY A 740 29.65 37.11 5.49
N GLY A 741 29.38 38.09 6.39
CA GLY A 741 30.38 38.98 6.96
C GLY A 741 31.31 38.32 7.97
N LYS A 742 32.30 39.05 8.50
CA LYS A 742 33.25 38.59 9.53
C LYS A 742 32.64 38.57 10.95
N GLY A 743 31.44 39.13 11.13
CA GLY A 743 30.81 39.25 12.46
C GLY A 743 31.44 40.34 13.32
N ILE A 744 31.02 40.38 14.59
CA ILE A 744 31.49 41.26 15.66
C ILE A 744 31.97 40.46 16.84
N THR A 745 32.83 41.04 17.72
CA THR A 745 33.31 40.39 18.92
C THR A 745 32.13 40.12 19.85
N ASN A 746 31.88 38.86 20.16
CA ASN A 746 30.90 38.40 21.14
C ASN A 746 31.54 38.18 22.50
N TYR A 747 32.70 37.51 22.52
CA TYR A 747 33.40 37.15 23.78
C TYR A 747 34.93 37.29 23.62
N HIS A 748 35.62 37.68 24.67
CA HIS A 748 37.09 37.78 24.67
C HIS A 748 37.73 36.44 25.08
N THR A 749 37.92 35.57 24.11
CA THR A 749 38.43 34.19 24.34
C THR A 749 39.86 34.15 24.89
N GLU A 750 40.71 35.09 24.51
CA GLU A 750 42.09 35.16 25.01
C GLU A 750 42.17 35.40 26.53
N LYS A 751 41.11 36.01 27.10
CA LYS A 751 41.07 36.35 28.54
C LYS A 751 40.24 35.39 29.36
N TYR A 752 39.22 34.76 28.76
CA TYR A 752 38.17 34.07 29.50
C TYR A 752 37.87 32.64 29.00
N GLY A 753 38.69 32.11 28.09
CA GLY A 753 38.51 30.80 27.45
C GLY A 753 37.58 30.83 26.23
N ASN A 754 37.63 29.81 25.41
CA ASN A 754 36.81 29.68 24.20
C ASN A 754 35.32 29.64 24.56
N VAL A 755 34.49 30.03 23.59
CA VAL A 755 33.03 29.92 23.70
C VAL A 755 32.65 28.45 23.53
N ALA A 756 31.90 27.90 24.50
CA ALA A 756 31.37 26.54 24.45
C ALA A 756 29.98 26.50 23.79
N ALA A 757 29.10 27.41 24.19
CA ALA A 757 27.74 27.45 23.66
C ALA A 757 27.14 28.87 23.66
N VAL A 758 26.23 29.11 22.72
CA VAL A 758 25.42 30.31 22.64
C VAL A 758 23.94 29.88 22.42
N SER A 759 23.03 30.41 23.25
CA SER A 759 21.60 30.09 23.19
C SER A 759 20.74 31.33 23.42
N ALA A 760 19.62 31.46 22.76
CA ALA A 760 18.59 32.41 23.14
C ALA A 760 17.92 31.94 24.43
N VAL A 761 17.59 32.83 25.35
CA VAL A 761 16.96 32.50 26.65
C VAL A 761 15.93 33.57 27.01
N LYS A 762 14.91 33.15 27.79
CA LYS A 762 13.97 34.07 28.45
C LYS A 762 14.21 34.05 29.95
N LEU A 763 13.84 35.13 30.64
CA LEU A 763 14.07 35.24 32.09
C LEU A 763 13.16 34.30 32.91
N ASP A 764 12.06 33.88 32.34
CA ASP A 764 11.09 32.93 32.93
C ASP A 764 11.41 31.46 32.59
N GLU A 765 12.62 31.18 32.08
CA GLU A 765 13.11 29.84 31.78
C GLU A 765 14.25 29.43 32.72
N ASP A 766 14.51 28.14 32.81
CA ASP A 766 15.68 27.59 33.46
C ASP A 766 16.75 27.21 32.44
N ILE A 767 18.00 27.37 32.86
CA ILE A 767 19.20 27.05 32.10
C ILE A 767 19.82 25.76 32.67
N ILE A 768 19.95 24.76 31.79
CA ILE A 768 20.64 23.49 32.10
C ILE A 768 22.02 23.54 31.44
N ILE A 769 23.08 23.44 32.27
CA ILE A 769 24.49 23.48 31.82
C ILE A 769 25.10 22.09 32.04
N ILE A 770 25.78 21.61 31.04
CA ILE A 770 26.30 20.23 30.99
C ILE A 770 27.81 20.30 30.77
N SER A 771 28.58 19.64 31.65
CA SER A 771 30.01 19.50 31.51
C SER A 771 30.41 18.25 30.76
N GLN A 772 31.68 18.16 30.34
CA GLN A 772 32.26 17.00 29.65
C GLN A 772 32.22 15.75 30.55
N GLU A 773 32.37 15.91 31.85
CA GLU A 773 32.29 14.82 32.84
C GLU A 773 30.84 14.41 33.19
N GLY A 774 29.81 14.95 32.47
CA GLY A 774 28.42 14.59 32.67
C GLY A 774 27.78 15.22 33.93
N VAL A 775 28.39 16.24 34.51
CA VAL A 775 27.80 17.01 35.62
C VAL A 775 26.77 17.97 35.02
N ILE A 776 25.55 17.97 35.57
CA ILE A 776 24.46 18.82 35.15
C ILE A 776 24.08 19.77 36.25
N ILE A 777 23.94 21.06 35.95
CA ILE A 777 23.37 22.07 36.84
C ILE A 777 22.18 22.74 36.19
N ARG A 778 21.10 22.95 36.92
CA ARG A 778 19.93 23.70 36.53
C ARG A 778 19.84 24.99 37.32
N ILE A 779 19.82 26.13 36.67
CA ILE A 779 19.73 27.44 37.27
C ILE A 779 18.64 28.28 36.60
N ALA A 780 17.91 29.11 37.35
CA ALA A 780 16.95 30.02 36.78
C ALA A 780 17.67 31.13 35.99
N ALA A 781 17.15 31.47 34.80
CA ALA A 781 17.81 32.43 33.90
C ALA A 781 17.86 33.84 34.50
N ASP A 782 16.88 34.23 35.30
CA ASP A 782 16.82 35.53 36.00
C ASP A 782 17.96 35.73 37.01
N THR A 783 18.55 34.63 37.51
CA THR A 783 19.73 34.69 38.42
C THR A 783 21.03 35.02 37.69
N VAL A 784 21.04 35.00 36.37
CA VAL A 784 22.23 35.30 35.55
C VAL A 784 22.20 36.77 35.16
N ARG A 785 23.24 37.51 35.55
CA ARG A 785 23.32 38.96 35.32
C ARG A 785 23.34 39.29 33.81
N ILE A 786 22.49 40.22 33.39
CA ILE A 786 22.52 40.83 32.05
C ILE A 786 23.73 41.76 31.95
N CYS A 787 24.59 41.55 30.99
CA CYS A 787 25.81 42.28 30.74
C CYS A 787 26.00 42.62 29.26
N ASN A 788 26.64 43.80 28.98
CA ASN A 788 27.01 44.15 27.60
C ASN A 788 28.09 43.20 27.04
N ARG A 789 28.12 43.05 25.71
CA ARG A 789 29.26 42.41 25.00
C ARG A 789 30.55 43.25 25.24
N PRO A 790 31.70 42.65 25.30
CA PRO A 790 32.12 41.28 25.43
C PRO A 790 32.59 40.92 26.85
N SER A 791 31.83 41.31 27.89
CA SER A 791 32.19 41.11 29.31
C SER A 791 32.33 39.63 29.69
N LYS A 792 33.09 39.35 30.79
CA LYS A 792 33.32 38.02 31.37
C LYS A 792 32.01 37.32 31.83
N GLY A 793 31.09 38.11 32.37
CA GLY A 793 29.88 37.57 33.02
C GLY A 793 30.11 37.03 34.44
N VAL A 794 29.29 36.09 34.83
CA VAL A 794 29.29 35.43 36.16
C VAL A 794 29.70 33.98 36.04
N THR A 795 30.05 33.35 37.15
CA THR A 795 30.26 31.90 37.20
C THR A 795 28.92 31.22 37.11
N LEU A 796 28.66 30.51 36.03
CA LEU A 796 27.47 29.70 35.84
C LEU A 796 27.60 28.33 36.49
N MET A 797 28.81 27.72 36.35
CA MET A 797 29.12 26.41 36.87
C MET A 797 30.58 26.39 37.35
N ARG A 798 30.84 25.81 38.53
CA ARG A 798 32.23 25.51 38.96
C ARG A 798 32.68 24.21 38.34
N ILE A 799 33.78 24.26 37.60
CA ILE A 799 34.35 23.15 36.81
C ILE A 799 35.58 22.62 37.50
N GLY A 800 35.82 21.31 37.45
CA GLY A 800 37.05 20.65 37.91
C GLY A 800 38.26 20.97 37.00
N GLU A 801 39.49 20.62 37.44
CA GLU A 801 40.74 20.98 36.75
C GLU A 801 40.84 20.41 35.32
N ASN A 802 40.14 19.29 35.01
CA ASN A 802 40.16 18.66 33.68
C ASN A 802 38.79 18.64 32.99
N ASP A 803 37.79 19.32 33.56
CA ASP A 803 36.43 19.36 32.99
C ASP A 803 36.19 20.67 32.23
N LYS A 804 35.21 20.70 31.35
CA LYS A 804 34.80 21.89 30.60
C LYS A 804 33.29 21.84 30.27
N VAL A 805 32.67 23.01 30.13
CA VAL A 805 31.29 23.10 29.62
C VAL A 805 31.29 22.70 28.18
N VAL A 806 30.33 21.80 27.82
CA VAL A 806 30.12 21.30 26.46
C VAL A 806 28.88 21.90 25.81
N THR A 807 27.75 21.98 26.55
CA THR A 807 26.50 22.47 25.99
C THR A 807 25.60 23.12 27.04
N VAL A 808 24.63 23.86 26.57
CA VAL A 808 23.59 24.52 27.36
C VAL A 808 22.23 24.25 26.74
N ALA A 809 21.26 23.82 27.56
CA ALA A 809 19.87 23.61 27.20
C ALA A 809 18.92 24.54 28.01
N ARG A 810 17.67 24.64 27.57
CA ARG A 810 16.59 25.43 28.23
C ARG A 810 15.53 24.48 28.76
N ALA A 811 14.93 24.80 29.87
CA ALA A 811 13.75 24.14 30.43
C ALA A 811 12.72 25.16 30.91
N PRO A 812 11.42 24.83 30.96
CA PRO A 812 10.43 25.66 31.62
C PRO A 812 10.78 25.87 33.10
N HIS A 813 10.42 27.06 33.66
CA HIS A 813 10.58 27.34 35.08
C HIS A 813 9.48 26.59 35.86
N GLU A 814 9.86 25.91 36.94
CA GLU A 814 8.94 25.25 37.90
C GLU A 814 8.79 26.12 39.15
N ASP A 815 7.57 26.61 39.42
CA ASP A 815 7.26 27.39 40.63
C ASP A 815 7.33 26.51 41.92
N SER A 816 8.02 27.00 42.93
CA SER A 816 8.30 26.30 44.22
C SER A 816 7.10 26.28 45.17
N GLU A 817 5.86 26.62 44.74
CA GLU A 817 4.69 26.70 45.66
C GLU A 817 3.99 25.37 45.95
N SER A 818 4.29 24.29 45.23
CA SER A 818 3.64 22.97 45.45
C SER A 818 4.29 22.08 46.55
N GLU A 819 5.46 22.43 47.07
CA GLU A 819 6.14 21.61 48.09
C GLU A 819 5.71 21.91 49.55
N LYS A 820 4.88 22.93 49.82
CA LYS A 820 4.42 23.22 51.19
C LYS A 820 3.13 22.46 51.59
N THR A 821 2.48 21.77 50.72
CA THR A 821 1.26 21.01 51.01
C THR A 821 1.49 19.52 51.25
N GLU A 822 2.66 18.96 50.90
CA GLU A 822 2.97 17.53 51.13
C GLU A 822 3.74 17.25 52.44
N GLU A 823 4.55 18.20 52.95
CA GLU A 823 5.20 18.00 54.26
C GLU A 823 4.24 18.10 55.47
N THR A 824 3.05 18.70 55.33
CA THR A 824 2.01 18.72 56.36
C THR A 824 1.11 17.49 56.36
N ALA A 825 1.15 16.66 55.31
CA ALA A 825 0.34 15.43 55.24
C ALA A 825 1.15 14.17 55.71
N GLU A 826 2.47 14.19 55.72
CA GLU A 826 3.30 13.08 56.23
C GLU A 826 3.59 13.16 57.76
N GLU A 827 3.41 14.32 58.43
CA GLU A 827 3.54 14.43 59.92
C GLU A 827 2.24 14.10 60.69
N GLU A 828 1.04 14.06 60.02
CA GLU A 828 -0.20 13.66 60.68
C GLU A 828 -0.52 12.17 60.64
N THR A 829 0.28 11.36 59.94
CA THR A 829 0.06 9.89 59.82
C THR A 829 1.02 9.03 60.69
N SER A 830 1.90 9.65 61.52
CA SER A 830 2.85 8.92 62.35
C SER A 830 2.51 8.83 63.85
N GLU A 831 1.35 9.34 64.32
CA GLU A 831 0.97 9.35 65.75
C GLU A 831 -0.21 8.45 66.14
N GLU A 832 -0.75 7.59 65.30
CA GLU A 832 -1.75 6.60 65.75
C GLU A 832 -1.36 5.18 65.38
N ASN A 833 -0.54 4.52 66.18
CA ASN A 833 -0.62 3.07 66.46
C ASN A 833 0.50 2.60 67.41
N THR A 834 0.30 2.89 68.70
CA THR A 834 0.93 2.13 69.81
C THR A 834 -0.11 1.82 70.86
N ALA A 835 -0.49 0.53 70.96
CA ALA A 835 -0.83 -0.20 72.19
C ALA A 835 -1.62 -1.46 71.89
N PRO A 836 -1.62 -2.52 72.80
CA PRO A 836 -0.51 -3.44 73.11
C PRO A 836 -0.89 -4.91 72.87
N GLU A 837 0.12 -5.76 72.88
CA GLU A 837 0.02 -7.23 72.98
C GLU A 837 -0.78 -7.72 74.19
N THR A 838 -1.68 -8.70 74.02
CA THR A 838 -2.02 -9.68 75.03
C THR A 838 -2.16 -11.07 74.41
N ASN A 839 -1.37 -11.99 74.99
CA ASN A 839 -1.36 -13.43 74.81
C ASN A 839 -2.71 -14.10 75.15
N ALA A 840 -3.02 -15.14 74.44
CA ALA A 840 -3.57 -16.44 75.01
C ALA A 840 -3.77 -17.42 73.82
N GLU A 841 -2.93 -18.38 73.75
CA GLU A 841 -3.01 -19.83 74.02
C GLU A 841 -4.30 -20.56 73.62
N GLU A 842 -4.05 -21.60 72.77
CA GLU A 842 -4.61 -22.98 72.72
C GLU A 842 -6.14 -23.21 72.54
N ASN A 843 -6.55 -23.93 71.54
CA ASN A 843 -6.77 -25.38 71.57
C ASN A 843 -7.56 -25.86 70.31
N THR A 844 -6.98 -26.87 69.73
CA THR A 844 -7.49 -28.20 69.22
C THR A 844 -8.92 -28.42 68.69
N GLU A 845 -8.91 -29.20 67.58
CA GLU A 845 -9.92 -30.25 67.15
C GLU A 845 -11.21 -29.74 66.43
N GLU A 846 -11.40 -30.05 65.20
CA GLU A 846 -11.77 -31.30 64.47
C GLU A 846 -11.56 -31.14 62.95
#